data_7d6f5b9b2c3d472ec367dca0ed6c8576
#
_entry.id   7d6f5b9b2c3d472ec367dca0ed6c8576
#
_cell.length_a   1.000
_cell.length_b   1.000
_cell.length_c   1.000
_cell.angle_alpha   90.00
_cell.angle_beta   90.00
_cell.angle_gamma   90.00
#
_symmetry.space_group_name_H-M   'P 1'
#
loop_
_entity.id
_entity.type
_entity.pdbx_description
1 polymer ?
#
loop_
_entity_poly.entity_id
_entity_poly.type
_entity_poly.pdbx_seq_one_letter_code
_entity_poly.pdbx_strand_id
1 'polypeptide(L)'
;MRRILVAIGFFLTFSMPSLAQTTKENTSITNAIESFLSNYCIEKKHSSESIHINKLQIDNSKKTINISISNSFANIDFTSKEVKKIFKGIKKKLPSWYKDYQLVVQTCGIPLQFLPDDSKIPDDEGNRFWGDIEYNGLPWTSNVSRPFKISHGLYNKHVTIWASHGSYYDSEKGVWKWQRPNLFGTTEDLFTQTIVVPYLIPMLQNAGAVVFTPRERDWQTEELIIDNDVSKQPSYLEVNVKGNWETAPQKGFSYHSGTYENGENPFIAGTARMIKATKSNRYSLISYQPQFNKEGRYAVYVSYQTLEKSVPDAEYIIYHKGEATRFNVNQTMGGGTWVYLGTFDFAQGNSQDNRVVITNHSKHHGIVTSDAVRFGGGMGNIERGGIVSGYPRCLEGARYYAQWAGAPSSVYNSKLGQNDYADDINSRPYMSNWLGGGSCFEPSIEGKKVPIELSLAVHSDAGYDKDGGLIGSLAICTTNFNEGKLNAGISRLTSKDLANRLLNGFDRDLPSIANHWIRRYLWDRNYSETRNPEVPSAIIETLSHQNFPDVLLGQDPNFKFTMARSLYKTITRFINEGHGNPTIIQPLAPGNFKIDFTSIDNIKLSWTPKEDNLEPSAHPTAYVVYTAIGNSGYDNGIVVKEPFYNIKTVPGVQYSFKITGINRGGESFPTEELSAYRQEGASKTILVVNGFDRLSGPSVIDDDEKQGIELDKDPGVSYGLTAGWNGRQLNFDKAKMGIEGPGGLGYSGNELAGKFIMGNDFSAVKSHTEAIASAKKYNVVSCSMQAFETSNIDLSKYQAIDLIYGLQKYNKYALKNYQVLSKTSQDLLRKYTKDHGNLIVSGSYIGSEMQDSEKNTFLNDVLKAIYQQNDSSQIGEQINGLGTTFCIYRQGNSRHYAATSVDRLSPTMNAICAMQYSDGSSAAVGYQGSDYHCFTIGFPLECIKSNKERNEIMRGILQYIMK
;
A
#
# COMPACT_ATOMS: atom_id res chain seq x y z
N MET A 1 9.40 -58.34 72.90
CA MET A 1 10.67 -59.06 73.11
C MET A 1 11.56 -58.83 71.87
N ARG A 2 12.59 -58.09 72.13
CA ARG A 2 14.02 -58.31 71.77
C ARG A 2 14.29 -58.95 70.41
N ARG A 3 15.09 -58.37 69.50
CA ARG A 3 16.55 -58.07 69.67
C ARG A 3 17.03 -57.06 68.64
N ILE A 4 17.90 -56.19 69.05
CA ILE A 4 18.78 -55.23 68.34
C ILE A 4 19.85 -56.01 67.55
N LEU A 5 20.20 -55.57 66.39
CA LEU A 5 21.50 -55.81 65.77
C LEU A 5 21.97 -54.53 65.05
N VAL A 6 23.07 -54.02 65.56
CA VAL A 6 23.84 -52.88 65.07
C VAL A 6 24.63 -53.33 63.84
N ALA A 7 24.54 -52.58 62.72
CA ALA A 7 25.50 -52.68 61.66
C ALA A 7 26.05 -51.29 61.38
N ILE A 8 27.32 -51.09 61.61
CA ILE A 8 28.10 -49.91 61.34
C ILE A 8 28.29 -49.85 59.78
N GLY A 9 27.68 -48.92 59.14
CA GLY A 9 27.87 -48.62 57.75
C GLY A 9 28.64 -47.33 57.59
N PHE A 10 29.77 -47.36 56.88
CA PHE A 10 30.60 -46.24 56.51
C PHE A 10 29.78 -45.20 55.74
N PHE A 11 29.60 -44.01 56.28
CA PHE A 11 29.14 -42.83 55.59
C PHE A 11 30.31 -42.25 54.77
N LEU A 12 30.31 -42.50 53.45
CA LEU A 12 31.01 -41.68 52.45
C LEU A 12 30.21 -40.38 52.32
N THR A 13 30.66 -39.32 52.93
CA THR A 13 30.17 -37.96 52.71
C THR A 13 30.52 -37.50 51.29
N PHE A 14 29.63 -37.72 50.35
CA PHE A 14 29.65 -36.88 49.15
C PHE A 14 29.24 -35.49 49.57
N SER A 15 30.21 -34.56 49.66
CA SER A 15 29.93 -33.12 49.80
C SER A 15 29.26 -32.61 48.55
N MET A 16 27.93 -32.47 48.59
CA MET A 16 27.27 -31.62 47.63
C MET A 16 27.82 -30.19 47.79
N PRO A 17 28.31 -29.54 46.72
CA PRO A 17 28.71 -28.14 46.82
C PRO A 17 27.50 -27.33 47.31
N SER A 18 27.71 -26.48 48.31
CA SER A 18 26.66 -25.65 48.89
C SER A 18 26.08 -24.74 47.80
N LEU A 19 24.77 -24.44 47.83
CA LEU A 19 24.10 -23.51 46.94
C LEU A 19 24.85 -22.17 46.77
N ALA A 20 25.54 -21.70 47.79
CA ALA A 20 26.35 -20.49 47.80
C ALA A 20 27.64 -20.60 46.94
N GLN A 21 28.20 -21.78 46.80
CA GLN A 21 29.41 -22.02 46.02
C GLN A 21 29.08 -22.10 44.53
N THR A 22 27.96 -22.71 44.15
CA THR A 22 27.42 -22.74 42.76
C THR A 22 27.01 -21.35 42.27
N THR A 23 26.44 -20.52 43.15
CA THR A 23 26.05 -19.13 42.83
C THR A 23 27.28 -18.25 42.58
N LYS A 24 28.34 -18.35 43.40
CA LYS A 24 29.61 -17.60 43.16
C LYS A 24 30.31 -18.01 41.90
N GLU A 25 30.31 -19.30 41.57
CA GLU A 25 30.92 -19.81 40.34
C GLU A 25 30.18 -19.34 39.11
N ASN A 26 28.85 -19.42 39.08
CA ASN A 26 28.01 -18.93 37.99
C ASN A 26 28.17 -17.42 37.78
N THR A 27 28.25 -16.61 38.81
CA THR A 27 28.52 -15.17 38.75
C THR A 27 29.89 -14.87 38.13
N SER A 28 30.92 -15.63 38.53
CA SER A 28 32.26 -15.48 37.96
C SER A 28 32.34 -15.82 36.47
N ILE A 29 31.63 -16.86 36.03
CA ILE A 29 31.51 -17.29 34.64
C ILE A 29 30.77 -16.23 33.84
N THR A 30 29.64 -15.74 34.35
CA THR A 30 28.82 -14.69 33.72
C THR A 30 29.67 -13.44 33.47
N ASN A 31 30.35 -12.91 34.49
CA ASN A 31 31.18 -11.72 34.35
C ASN A 31 32.34 -11.90 33.38
N ALA A 32 32.95 -13.07 33.31
CA ALA A 32 34.03 -13.36 32.40
C ALA A 32 33.57 -13.43 30.92
N ILE A 33 32.35 -13.94 30.71
CA ILE A 33 31.74 -14.01 29.34
C ILE A 33 31.23 -12.63 28.94
N GLU A 34 30.57 -11.87 29.79
CA GLU A 34 30.13 -10.50 29.53
C GLU A 34 31.28 -9.59 29.14
N SER A 35 32.38 -9.63 29.92
CA SER A 35 33.59 -8.89 29.59
C SER A 35 34.17 -9.26 28.21
N PHE A 36 34.15 -10.56 27.88
CA PHE A 36 34.61 -11.00 26.57
C PHE A 36 33.70 -10.48 25.45
N LEU A 37 32.38 -10.56 25.61
CA LEU A 37 31.39 -10.14 24.60
C LEU A 37 31.39 -8.60 24.43
N SER A 38 31.50 -7.85 25.52
CA SER A 38 31.62 -6.40 25.47
C SER A 38 32.88 -5.94 24.74
N ASN A 39 34.04 -6.57 25.01
CA ASN A 39 35.28 -6.29 24.28
C ASN A 39 35.15 -6.64 22.78
N TYR A 40 34.46 -7.73 22.44
CA TYR A 40 34.19 -8.11 21.05
C TYR A 40 33.34 -7.04 20.34
N CYS A 41 32.33 -6.48 20.99
CA CYS A 41 31.49 -5.41 20.41
C CYS A 41 32.28 -4.11 20.20
N ILE A 42 33.14 -3.73 21.15
CA ILE A 42 34.02 -2.55 21.05
C ILE A 42 34.99 -2.71 19.86
N GLU A 43 35.63 -3.86 19.72
CA GLU A 43 36.52 -4.15 18.58
C GLU A 43 35.85 -4.03 17.22
N LYS A 44 34.55 -4.32 17.18
CA LYS A 44 33.75 -4.29 15.96
C LYS A 44 33.07 -2.95 15.70
N LYS A 45 33.24 -1.97 16.55
CA LYS A 45 32.57 -0.65 16.50
C LYS A 45 31.04 -0.73 16.50
N HIS A 46 30.49 -1.78 17.12
CA HIS A 46 29.05 -1.89 17.37
C HIS A 46 28.67 -1.02 18.57
N SER A 47 27.41 -0.56 18.59
CA SER A 47 26.89 0.44 19.52
C SER A 47 27.26 0.23 20.99
N SER A 48 27.21 1.30 21.78
CA SER A 48 27.58 1.41 23.18
C SER A 48 26.64 0.69 24.18
N GLU A 49 25.68 -0.08 23.74
CA GLU A 49 24.82 -0.84 24.63
C GLU A 49 25.58 -1.91 25.40
N SER A 50 25.38 -1.96 26.69
CA SER A 50 25.98 -2.96 27.55
C SER A 50 25.42 -4.34 27.25
N ILE A 51 26.29 -5.25 26.84
CA ILE A 51 25.94 -6.65 26.62
C ILE A 51 25.85 -7.38 27.95
N HIS A 52 24.70 -7.99 28.24
CA HIS A 52 24.43 -8.74 29.47
C HIS A 52 24.09 -10.19 29.17
N ILE A 53 24.38 -11.06 30.12
CA ILE A 53 23.86 -12.44 30.14
C ILE A 53 22.56 -12.45 30.93
N ASN A 54 21.45 -12.59 30.22
CA ASN A 54 20.11 -12.69 30.85
C ASN A 54 19.94 -13.99 31.63
N LYS A 55 20.58 -15.07 31.16
CA LYS A 55 20.46 -16.38 31.79
C LYS A 55 21.67 -17.25 31.48
N LEU A 56 22.22 -17.86 32.53
CA LEU A 56 23.20 -18.93 32.44
C LEU A 56 22.63 -20.16 33.13
N GLN A 57 22.51 -21.28 32.42
CA GLN A 57 22.04 -22.56 32.94
C GLN A 57 23.05 -23.64 32.61
N ILE A 58 23.52 -24.36 33.63
CA ILE A 58 24.41 -25.50 33.53
C ILE A 58 23.64 -26.76 33.94
N ASP A 59 23.45 -27.67 33.01
CA ASP A 59 22.82 -28.96 33.21
C ASP A 59 23.92 -30.05 33.24
N ASN A 60 24.28 -30.45 34.46
CA ASN A 60 25.32 -31.45 34.67
C ASN A 60 24.89 -32.85 34.22
N SER A 61 23.58 -33.12 34.21
CA SER A 61 23.04 -34.42 33.79
C SER A 61 23.12 -34.60 32.30
N LYS A 62 22.84 -33.54 31.52
CA LYS A 62 22.90 -33.52 30.07
C LYS A 62 24.24 -33.03 29.53
N LYS A 63 25.13 -32.59 30.41
CA LYS A 63 26.39 -31.92 30.04
C LYS A 63 26.19 -30.77 29.03
N THR A 64 25.21 -29.87 29.31
CA THR A 64 24.89 -28.71 28.48
C THR A 64 25.03 -27.41 29.26
N ILE A 65 25.52 -26.38 28.58
CA ILE A 65 25.60 -25.01 29.10
C ILE A 65 24.77 -24.14 28.16
N ASN A 66 23.67 -23.58 28.67
CA ASN A 66 22.81 -22.68 27.93
C ASN A 66 23.05 -21.23 28.37
N ILE A 67 23.42 -20.36 27.44
CA ILE A 67 23.69 -18.95 27.67
C ILE A 67 22.70 -18.14 26.84
N SER A 68 21.91 -17.28 27.49
CA SER A 68 21.05 -16.31 26.84
C SER A 68 21.63 -14.93 27.01
N ILE A 69 21.99 -14.27 25.90
CA ILE A 69 22.60 -12.94 25.84
C ILE A 69 21.48 -11.92 25.64
N SER A 70 21.70 -10.67 26.06
CA SER A 70 20.77 -9.54 25.85
C SER A 70 20.36 -9.38 24.38
N ASN A 71 19.16 -8.87 24.14
CA ASN A 71 18.57 -8.76 22.80
C ASN A 71 19.38 -7.84 21.87
N SER A 72 20.02 -6.80 22.41
CA SER A 72 20.93 -5.92 21.68
C SER A 72 22.06 -6.65 20.97
N PHE A 73 22.50 -7.80 21.47
CA PHE A 73 23.53 -8.61 20.83
C PHE A 73 23.07 -9.19 19.47
N ALA A 74 21.77 -9.32 19.24
CA ALA A 74 21.23 -9.78 17.96
C ALA A 74 21.32 -8.73 16.85
N ASN A 75 21.54 -7.45 17.19
CA ASN A 75 21.67 -6.35 16.23
C ASN A 75 23.03 -6.30 15.54
N ILE A 76 23.92 -7.24 15.85
CA ILE A 76 25.25 -7.35 15.24
C ILE A 76 25.17 -8.19 13.99
N ASP A 77 25.77 -7.70 12.89
CA ASP A 77 25.95 -8.48 11.69
C ASP A 77 26.98 -9.59 11.93
N PHE A 78 26.49 -10.80 12.02
CA PHE A 78 27.33 -11.97 12.23
C PHE A 78 27.68 -12.67 10.93
N THR A 79 28.93 -12.97 10.74
CA THR A 79 29.37 -14.01 9.78
C THR A 79 29.53 -15.34 10.50
N SER A 80 29.40 -16.45 9.79
CA SER A 80 29.64 -17.80 10.35
C SER A 80 31.04 -17.95 10.95
N LYS A 81 32.03 -17.20 10.44
CA LYS A 81 33.39 -17.14 10.97
C LYS A 81 33.43 -16.44 12.34
N GLU A 82 32.63 -15.38 12.50
CA GLU A 82 32.54 -14.62 13.74
C GLU A 82 31.81 -15.41 14.82
N VAL A 83 30.71 -16.07 14.47
CA VAL A 83 30.02 -16.96 15.40
C VAL A 83 30.95 -18.04 15.93
N LYS A 84 31.74 -18.69 15.06
CA LYS A 84 32.76 -19.65 15.47
C LYS A 84 33.81 -19.05 16.43
N LYS A 85 34.23 -17.78 16.24
CA LYS A 85 35.14 -17.08 17.14
C LYS A 85 34.48 -16.80 18.50
N ILE A 86 33.22 -16.41 18.52
CA ILE A 86 32.44 -16.18 19.75
C ILE A 86 32.33 -17.47 20.56
N PHE A 87 31.92 -18.57 19.94
CA PHE A 87 31.87 -19.88 20.61
C PHE A 87 33.22 -20.30 21.20
N LYS A 88 34.29 -20.13 20.42
CA LYS A 88 35.67 -20.43 20.87
C LYS A 88 36.09 -19.49 22.02
N GLY A 89 35.71 -18.23 21.98
CA GLY A 89 36.00 -17.24 23.00
C GLY A 89 35.27 -17.54 24.31
N ILE A 90 33.97 -17.85 24.24
CA ILE A 90 33.18 -18.27 25.42
C ILE A 90 33.75 -19.56 26.02
N LYS A 91 34.04 -20.59 25.21
CA LYS A 91 34.65 -21.82 25.69
C LYS A 91 35.97 -21.62 26.47
N LYS A 92 36.78 -20.63 26.08
CA LYS A 92 38.00 -20.25 26.79
C LYS A 92 37.76 -19.58 28.16
N LYS A 93 36.58 -19.02 28.39
CA LYS A 93 36.18 -18.39 29.66
C LYS A 93 35.52 -19.38 30.63
N LEU A 94 35.15 -20.55 30.13
CA LEU A 94 34.60 -21.61 30.99
C LEU A 94 35.72 -22.36 31.68
N PRO A 95 35.53 -22.77 32.97
CA PRO A 95 36.42 -23.67 33.68
C PRO A 95 36.69 -24.97 32.91
N SER A 96 37.89 -25.56 33.12
CA SER A 96 38.35 -26.70 32.34
C SER A 96 37.51 -27.95 32.46
N TRP A 97 36.76 -28.13 33.55
CA TRP A 97 35.84 -29.26 33.76
C TRP A 97 34.56 -29.21 32.95
N TYR A 98 34.23 -28.02 32.30
CA TYR A 98 33.15 -27.87 31.36
C TYR A 98 33.56 -28.11 29.89
N LYS A 99 34.77 -28.59 29.64
CA LYS A 99 35.35 -28.77 28.30
C LYS A 99 34.52 -29.69 27.40
N ASP A 100 33.90 -30.70 28.01
CA ASP A 100 33.11 -31.71 27.30
C ASP A 100 31.58 -31.38 27.27
N TYR A 101 31.24 -30.19 27.75
CA TYR A 101 29.83 -29.75 27.72
C TYR A 101 29.46 -29.14 26.34
N GLN A 102 28.27 -29.48 25.88
CA GLN A 102 27.70 -28.83 24.73
C GLN A 102 27.30 -27.41 25.09
N LEU A 103 27.86 -26.44 24.36
CA LEU A 103 27.55 -25.05 24.54
C LEU A 103 26.42 -24.62 23.58
N VAL A 104 25.35 -24.08 24.15
CA VAL A 104 24.24 -23.43 23.41
C VAL A 104 24.24 -21.96 23.80
N VAL A 105 24.48 -21.10 22.81
CA VAL A 105 24.47 -19.64 22.98
C VAL A 105 23.36 -19.07 22.13
N GLN A 106 22.53 -18.22 22.75
CA GLN A 106 21.37 -17.62 22.07
C GLN A 106 21.19 -16.15 22.45
N THR A 107 20.62 -15.38 21.54
CA THR A 107 20.12 -14.05 21.79
C THR A 107 18.73 -13.92 21.18
N CYS A 108 17.82 -13.16 21.77
CA CYS A 108 16.41 -13.13 21.36
C CYS A 108 15.75 -14.52 21.27
N GLY A 109 16.26 -15.51 22.04
CA GLY A 109 15.81 -16.89 21.95
C GLY A 109 16.28 -17.67 20.72
N ILE A 110 17.17 -17.10 19.88
CA ILE A 110 17.71 -17.69 18.67
C ILE A 110 19.13 -18.15 18.91
N PRO A 111 19.48 -19.42 18.61
CA PRO A 111 20.87 -19.87 18.63
C PRO A 111 21.73 -19.04 17.67
N LEU A 112 22.91 -18.59 18.13
CA LEU A 112 23.80 -17.70 17.36
C LEU A 112 24.18 -18.25 15.99
N GLN A 113 24.24 -19.56 15.83
CA GLN A 113 24.61 -20.18 14.55
C GLN A 113 23.58 -19.96 13.44
N PHE A 114 22.36 -19.50 13.77
CA PHE A 114 21.29 -19.21 12.82
C PHE A 114 21.18 -17.72 12.46
N LEU A 115 21.99 -16.86 13.08
CA LEU A 115 21.99 -15.42 12.77
C LEU A 115 22.83 -15.03 11.53
N PRO A 116 23.96 -15.73 11.17
CA PRO A 116 24.78 -15.30 10.07
C PRO A 116 24.08 -15.30 8.72
N ASP A 117 24.28 -14.24 7.94
CA ASP A 117 23.79 -14.08 6.57
C ASP A 117 24.56 -14.93 5.56
N ASP A 118 25.87 -15.15 5.84
CA ASP A 118 26.75 -15.97 5.02
C ASP A 118 26.61 -17.48 5.28
N SER A 119 25.60 -17.87 6.06
CA SER A 119 25.25 -19.30 6.15
C SER A 119 24.88 -19.76 4.74
N LYS A 120 25.88 -20.25 4.00
CA LYS A 120 25.65 -20.85 2.69
C LYS A 120 24.55 -21.87 2.82
N ILE A 121 23.49 -21.66 2.06
CA ILE A 121 22.57 -22.75 1.75
C ILE A 121 23.44 -23.85 1.19
N PRO A 122 23.46 -25.05 1.77
CA PRO A 122 24.27 -26.13 1.23
C PRO A 122 24.03 -26.23 -0.27
N ASP A 123 25.09 -26.35 -1.07
CA ASP A 123 25.03 -26.63 -2.51
C ASP A 123 24.47 -28.07 -2.71
N ASP A 124 23.27 -28.29 -2.23
CA ASP A 124 22.50 -29.49 -2.51
C ASP A 124 21.81 -29.21 -3.85
N GLU A 125 22.52 -29.55 -4.93
CA GLU A 125 22.20 -29.25 -6.33
C GLU A 125 20.84 -29.83 -6.69
N GLY A 126 19.87 -29.95 -6.18
CA GLY A 126 18.54 -30.47 -6.57
C GLY A 126 17.39 -29.88 -5.75
N ASN A 127 17.68 -29.25 -4.60
CA ASN A 127 16.64 -28.82 -3.65
C ASN A 127 16.65 -27.33 -3.35
N ARG A 128 17.45 -26.56 -4.09
CA ARG A 128 17.55 -25.12 -3.99
C ARG A 128 16.59 -24.51 -5.00
N PHE A 129 15.65 -23.69 -4.58
CA PHE A 129 14.57 -23.17 -5.43
C PHE A 129 13.73 -24.31 -6.06
N TRP A 130 12.99 -23.96 -7.11
CA TRP A 130 12.04 -24.90 -7.72
C TRP A 130 12.68 -25.99 -8.58
N GLY A 131 13.95 -25.85 -9.00
CA GLY A 131 14.59 -26.81 -9.89
C GLY A 131 13.80 -26.99 -11.19
N ASP A 132 13.39 -28.26 -11.50
CA ASP A 132 12.57 -28.56 -12.67
C ASP A 132 11.05 -28.34 -12.45
N ILE A 133 10.65 -27.86 -11.26
CA ILE A 133 9.24 -27.60 -10.95
C ILE A 133 8.86 -26.26 -11.54
N GLU A 134 8.08 -26.25 -12.60
CA GLU A 134 7.63 -25.06 -13.29
C GLU A 134 6.15 -25.17 -13.69
N TYR A 135 5.42 -24.06 -13.55
CA TYR A 135 4.07 -23.95 -14.04
C TYR A 135 4.06 -23.44 -15.49
N ASN A 136 3.63 -24.30 -16.42
CA ASN A 136 3.60 -24.01 -17.86
C ASN A 136 2.18 -23.72 -18.39
N GLY A 137 1.17 -23.57 -17.52
CA GLY A 137 -0.19 -23.23 -17.90
C GLY A 137 -0.40 -21.72 -18.15
N LEU A 138 -1.66 -21.33 -18.41
CA LEU A 138 -2.03 -19.92 -18.47
C LEU A 138 -2.23 -19.34 -17.06
N PRO A 139 -1.96 -18.03 -16.84
CA PRO A 139 -2.17 -17.41 -15.53
C PRO A 139 -3.64 -17.53 -15.09
N TRP A 140 -3.86 -17.57 -13.79
CA TRP A 140 -5.21 -17.60 -13.22
C TRP A 140 -6.09 -16.48 -13.76
N THR A 141 -5.55 -15.23 -13.78
CA THR A 141 -6.20 -14.09 -14.42
C THR A 141 -5.20 -13.34 -15.30
N SER A 142 -5.67 -12.84 -16.44
CA SER A 142 -4.84 -12.07 -17.37
C SER A 142 -5.63 -10.93 -17.99
N ASN A 143 -5.17 -9.70 -17.83
CA ASN A 143 -5.69 -8.55 -18.57
C ASN A 143 -5.21 -8.62 -20.03
N VAL A 144 -6.10 -9.06 -20.93
CA VAL A 144 -5.79 -9.20 -22.36
C VAL A 144 -6.01 -7.91 -23.15
N SER A 145 -6.54 -6.86 -22.52
CA SER A 145 -6.61 -5.51 -23.11
C SER A 145 -5.31 -4.73 -22.95
N ARG A 146 -4.36 -5.20 -22.11
CA ARG A 146 -3.05 -4.54 -21.98
C ARG A 146 -2.35 -4.48 -23.32
N PRO A 147 -1.92 -3.28 -23.80
CA PRO A 147 -1.41 -3.11 -25.16
C PRO A 147 0.05 -3.55 -25.35
N PHE A 148 0.70 -4.05 -24.30
CA PHE A 148 2.10 -4.53 -24.34
C PHE A 148 2.24 -5.86 -23.58
N LYS A 149 3.38 -6.54 -23.79
CA LYS A 149 3.69 -7.81 -23.13
C LYS A 149 4.82 -7.67 -22.13
N ILE A 150 4.68 -8.34 -20.99
CA ILE A 150 5.70 -8.46 -19.94
C ILE A 150 6.39 -9.83 -20.15
N SER A 151 7.71 -9.84 -20.20
CA SER A 151 8.48 -11.08 -20.47
C SER A 151 9.62 -11.34 -19.51
N HIS A 152 10.05 -10.34 -18.71
CA HIS A 152 11.14 -10.41 -17.75
C HIS A 152 10.76 -9.83 -16.38
N GLY A 153 9.45 -9.62 -16.15
CA GLY A 153 8.84 -9.34 -14.89
C GLY A 153 8.28 -10.60 -14.24
N LEU A 154 7.04 -10.53 -13.81
CA LEU A 154 6.34 -11.60 -13.08
C LEU A 154 5.12 -12.14 -13.86
N TYR A 155 5.13 -12.05 -15.19
CA TYR A 155 4.02 -12.60 -15.97
C TYR A 155 3.86 -14.11 -15.70
N ASN A 156 2.62 -14.53 -15.45
CA ASN A 156 2.26 -15.91 -15.08
C ASN A 156 2.83 -16.38 -13.72
N LYS A 157 3.27 -15.48 -12.87
CA LYS A 157 3.69 -15.77 -11.51
C LYS A 157 2.57 -15.44 -10.53
N HIS A 158 2.34 -16.31 -9.54
CA HIS A 158 1.27 -16.22 -8.56
C HIS A 158 1.88 -16.10 -7.17
N VAL A 159 1.52 -15.08 -6.43
CA VAL A 159 2.07 -14.84 -5.10
C VAL A 159 0.97 -14.50 -4.10
N THR A 160 1.16 -14.91 -2.86
CA THR A 160 0.30 -14.49 -1.74
C THR A 160 1.01 -13.43 -0.92
N ILE A 161 0.40 -12.26 -0.80
CA ILE A 161 0.94 -11.13 -0.03
C ILE A 161 -0.14 -10.64 0.93
N TRP A 162 0.21 -10.38 2.18
CA TRP A 162 -0.73 -9.76 3.12
C TRP A 162 -0.07 -8.75 4.04
N ALA A 163 -0.87 -7.77 4.47
CA ALA A 163 -0.53 -6.79 5.47
C ALA A 163 -0.90 -7.35 6.85
N SER A 164 0.07 -7.59 7.70
CA SER A 164 -0.03 -8.07 9.07
C SER A 164 -1.37 -8.76 9.46
N HIS A 165 -2.15 -8.13 10.27
CA HIS A 165 -3.42 -8.63 10.82
C HIS A 165 -4.50 -7.54 10.77
N GLY A 166 -5.67 -7.84 11.31
CA GLY A 166 -6.80 -6.93 11.38
C GLY A 166 -7.61 -7.13 12.66
N SER A 167 -8.70 -6.41 12.77
CA SER A 167 -9.63 -6.53 13.89
C SER A 167 -10.16 -7.96 14.03
N TYR A 168 -10.26 -8.44 15.27
CA TYR A 168 -10.79 -9.77 15.60
C TYR A 168 -11.77 -9.70 16.76
N TYR A 169 -12.61 -10.74 16.88
CA TYR A 169 -13.53 -10.91 18.00
C TYR A 169 -12.85 -11.61 19.16
N ASP A 170 -12.76 -10.93 20.31
CA ASP A 170 -12.30 -11.52 21.57
C ASP A 170 -13.48 -12.24 22.23
N SER A 171 -13.53 -13.55 22.13
CA SER A 171 -14.62 -14.36 22.65
C SER A 171 -14.73 -14.36 24.18
N GLU A 172 -13.62 -14.10 24.89
CA GLU A 172 -13.61 -14.02 26.37
C GLU A 172 -14.25 -12.70 26.85
N LYS A 173 -14.04 -11.61 26.07
CA LYS A 173 -14.55 -10.27 26.41
C LYS A 173 -15.86 -9.92 25.70
N GLY A 174 -16.25 -10.67 24.67
CA GLY A 174 -17.43 -10.40 23.86
C GLY A 174 -17.33 -9.13 23.02
N VAL A 175 -16.13 -8.74 22.57
CA VAL A 175 -15.90 -7.49 21.84
C VAL A 175 -14.96 -7.66 20.65
N TRP A 176 -15.13 -6.81 19.64
CA TRP A 176 -14.18 -6.67 18.55
C TRP A 176 -13.06 -5.72 18.95
N LYS A 177 -11.82 -6.05 18.61
CA LYS A 177 -10.65 -5.22 18.91
C LYS A 177 -9.50 -5.45 17.93
N TRP A 178 -8.56 -4.53 17.91
CA TRP A 178 -7.30 -4.68 17.18
C TRP A 178 -6.39 -5.72 17.85
N GLN A 179 -5.51 -6.33 17.07
CA GLN A 179 -4.51 -7.26 17.61
C GLN A 179 -3.36 -6.52 18.30
N ARG A 180 -3.12 -5.26 17.93
CA ARG A 180 -2.04 -4.44 18.48
C ARG A 180 -2.55 -3.13 19.06
N PRO A 181 -1.75 -2.50 19.95
CA PRO A 181 -2.14 -1.25 20.59
C PRO A 181 -2.19 -0.09 19.58
N ASN A 182 -3.01 0.92 19.92
CA ASN A 182 -3.09 2.16 19.18
C ASN A 182 -1.96 3.09 19.62
N LEU A 183 -1.00 3.35 18.74
CA LEU A 183 0.15 4.21 19.00
C LEU A 183 0.37 5.18 17.84
N PHE A 184 0.70 6.43 18.15
CA PHE A 184 1.03 7.46 17.17
C PHE A 184 -0.02 7.62 16.06
N GLY A 185 -1.30 7.62 16.46
CA GLY A 185 -2.44 7.79 15.54
C GLY A 185 -2.82 6.55 14.74
N THR A 186 -2.09 5.44 14.84
CA THR A 186 -2.30 4.23 14.08
C THR A 186 -2.23 2.97 14.94
N THR A 187 -2.31 1.81 14.34
CA THR A 187 -1.96 0.50 14.89
C THR A 187 -1.29 -0.31 13.78
N GLU A 188 -0.50 -1.32 14.11
CA GLU A 188 0.10 -2.22 13.11
C GLU A 188 -0.96 -2.79 12.16
N ASP A 189 -2.14 -3.15 12.67
CA ASP A 189 -3.29 -3.69 11.92
C ASP A 189 -3.72 -2.79 10.74
N LEU A 190 -3.47 -1.49 10.81
CA LEU A 190 -3.79 -0.50 9.78
C LEU A 190 -2.55 -0.02 9.03
N PHE A 191 -1.45 0.18 9.74
CA PHE A 191 -0.25 0.79 9.19
C PHE A 191 0.32 -0.01 8.00
N THR A 192 0.47 -1.32 8.15
CA THR A 192 1.06 -2.18 7.12
C THR A 192 0.23 -2.22 5.83
N GLN A 193 -1.10 -2.06 5.93
CA GLN A 193 -1.97 -1.93 4.75
C GLN A 193 -1.58 -0.73 3.88
N THR A 194 -1.12 0.37 4.50
CA THR A 194 -0.75 1.60 3.78
C THR A 194 0.55 1.47 2.97
N ILE A 195 1.27 0.37 3.12
CA ILE A 195 2.44 -0.02 2.31
C ILE A 195 2.03 -1.05 1.26
N VAL A 196 1.30 -2.08 1.70
CA VAL A 196 0.98 -3.25 0.86
C VAL A 196 -0.04 -2.92 -0.21
N VAL A 197 -1.18 -2.31 0.17
CA VAL A 197 -2.32 -2.11 -0.73
C VAL A 197 -2.06 -1.04 -1.80
N PRO A 198 -1.58 0.18 -1.48
CA PRO A 198 -1.38 1.22 -2.50
C PRO A 198 -0.08 1.11 -3.28
N TYR A 199 0.91 0.34 -2.79
CA TYR A 199 2.23 0.31 -3.41
C TYR A 199 2.68 -1.11 -3.81
N LEU A 200 2.85 -2.04 -2.87
CA LEU A 200 3.47 -3.34 -3.16
C LEU A 200 2.63 -4.19 -4.12
N ILE A 201 1.34 -4.33 -3.85
CA ILE A 201 0.44 -5.11 -4.71
C ILE A 201 0.37 -4.52 -6.13
N PRO A 202 0.15 -3.21 -6.34
CA PRO A 202 0.19 -2.61 -7.67
C PRO A 202 1.53 -2.81 -8.39
N MET A 203 2.68 -2.70 -7.71
CA MET A 203 3.99 -2.94 -8.33
C MET A 203 4.12 -4.38 -8.83
N LEU A 204 3.70 -5.36 -8.04
CA LEU A 204 3.72 -6.77 -8.45
C LEU A 204 2.79 -7.04 -9.63
N GLN A 205 1.58 -6.47 -9.61
CA GLN A 205 0.60 -6.59 -10.70
C GLN A 205 1.04 -5.88 -11.99
N ASN A 206 1.69 -4.73 -11.85
CA ASN A 206 2.28 -4.01 -12.97
C ASN A 206 3.46 -4.75 -13.60
N ALA A 207 4.13 -5.61 -12.83
CA ALA A 207 5.12 -6.55 -13.35
C ALA A 207 4.51 -7.84 -13.91
N GLY A 208 3.18 -8.01 -13.85
CA GLY A 208 2.45 -9.13 -14.44
C GLY A 208 2.08 -10.24 -13.48
N ALA A 209 2.37 -10.11 -12.17
CA ALA A 209 1.98 -11.11 -11.18
C ALA A 209 0.46 -11.17 -10.98
N VAL A 210 -0.04 -12.35 -10.67
CA VAL A 210 -1.35 -12.55 -10.04
C VAL A 210 -1.13 -12.55 -8.54
N VAL A 211 -1.68 -11.55 -7.86
CA VAL A 211 -1.49 -11.35 -6.42
C VAL A 211 -2.76 -11.71 -5.68
N PHE A 212 -2.69 -12.74 -4.85
CA PHE A 212 -3.72 -13.10 -3.90
C PHE A 212 -3.41 -12.48 -2.53
N THR A 213 -4.45 -12.12 -1.79
CA THR A 213 -4.34 -11.71 -0.39
C THR A 213 -5.41 -12.44 0.44
N PRO A 214 -5.04 -13.04 1.57
CA PRO A 214 -5.97 -13.74 2.45
C PRO A 214 -6.85 -12.77 3.29
N ARG A 215 -6.77 -11.49 3.01
CA ARG A 215 -7.61 -10.43 3.55
C ARG A 215 -8.26 -9.64 2.41
N GLU A 216 -9.40 -8.99 2.67
CA GLU A 216 -9.96 -8.05 1.70
C GLU A 216 -8.97 -6.93 1.40
N ARG A 217 -8.78 -6.62 0.13
CA ARG A 217 -7.83 -5.60 -0.34
C ARG A 217 -8.49 -4.29 -0.77
N ASP A 218 -9.79 -4.32 -1.03
CA ASP A 218 -10.53 -3.14 -1.48
C ASP A 218 -10.99 -2.30 -0.30
N TRP A 219 -10.65 -1.02 -0.32
CA TRP A 219 -11.06 -0.05 0.70
C TRP A 219 -12.44 0.57 0.43
N GLN A 220 -13.14 0.13 -0.64
CA GLN A 220 -14.51 0.51 -0.90
C GLN A 220 -15.45 -0.10 0.15
N THR A 221 -16.17 0.75 0.86
CA THR A 221 -17.11 0.31 1.92
C THR A 221 -18.44 -0.18 1.37
N GLU A 222 -18.79 0.19 0.14
CA GLU A 222 -19.96 -0.37 -0.53
C GLU A 222 -19.60 -1.71 -1.17
N GLU A 223 -20.57 -2.61 -1.17
CA GLU A 223 -20.49 -3.90 -1.83
C GLU A 223 -21.78 -4.13 -2.61
N LEU A 224 -21.63 -4.50 -3.87
CA LEU A 224 -22.75 -4.86 -4.73
C LEU A 224 -22.50 -6.24 -5.29
N ILE A 225 -23.45 -7.15 -5.10
CA ILE A 225 -23.33 -8.53 -5.57
C ILE A 225 -24.47 -8.82 -6.52
N ILE A 226 -24.14 -9.33 -7.68
CA ILE A 226 -25.08 -9.86 -8.65
C ILE A 226 -24.85 -11.37 -8.77
N ASP A 227 -25.89 -12.12 -8.48
CA ASP A 227 -25.86 -13.56 -8.33
C ASP A 227 -27.00 -14.19 -9.16
N ASN A 228 -26.74 -15.31 -9.81
CA ASN A 228 -27.71 -15.97 -10.69
C ASN A 228 -28.93 -16.51 -9.96
N ASP A 229 -28.86 -16.83 -8.67
CA ASP A 229 -29.96 -17.42 -7.89
C ASP A 229 -30.95 -16.36 -7.39
N VAL A 230 -30.48 -15.16 -7.02
CA VAL A 230 -31.31 -14.14 -6.37
C VAL A 230 -31.52 -12.88 -7.19
N SER A 231 -30.62 -12.54 -8.14
CA SER A 231 -30.72 -11.32 -8.92
C SER A 231 -31.64 -11.48 -10.12
N LYS A 232 -32.40 -10.40 -10.43
CA LYS A 232 -33.36 -10.36 -11.53
C LYS A 232 -32.97 -9.33 -12.59
N GLN A 233 -33.60 -9.35 -13.76
CA GLN A 233 -33.43 -8.32 -14.77
C GLN A 233 -33.76 -6.93 -14.21
N PRO A 234 -33.03 -5.87 -14.61
CA PRO A 234 -31.92 -5.88 -15.60
C PRO A 234 -30.55 -6.27 -15.01
N SER A 235 -30.44 -6.50 -13.70
CA SER A 235 -29.14 -6.73 -13.03
C SER A 235 -28.48 -8.04 -13.45
N TYR A 236 -29.25 -9.11 -13.67
CA TYR A 236 -28.78 -10.38 -14.20
C TYR A 236 -29.52 -10.73 -15.48
N LEU A 237 -28.79 -11.05 -16.56
CA LEU A 237 -29.35 -11.38 -17.86
C LEU A 237 -28.52 -12.44 -18.58
N GLU A 238 -29.17 -13.59 -18.95
CA GLU A 238 -28.57 -14.58 -19.86
C GLU A 238 -29.04 -14.32 -21.29
N VAL A 239 -28.10 -14.34 -22.24
CA VAL A 239 -28.37 -14.24 -23.69
C VAL A 239 -27.83 -15.49 -24.37
N ASN A 240 -28.75 -16.28 -24.93
CA ASN A 240 -28.45 -17.54 -25.60
C ASN A 240 -28.40 -17.34 -27.12
N VAL A 241 -27.21 -17.41 -27.72
CA VAL A 241 -26.99 -17.30 -29.17
C VAL A 241 -26.32 -18.54 -29.73
N LYS A 242 -25.32 -19.05 -29.06
CA LYS A 242 -24.56 -20.25 -29.45
C LYS A 242 -24.47 -21.20 -28.24
N GLY A 243 -25.48 -22.01 -28.05
CA GLY A 243 -25.73 -22.85 -26.91
C GLY A 243 -26.56 -22.13 -25.81
N ASN A 244 -27.03 -22.88 -24.85
CA ASN A 244 -27.85 -22.41 -23.74
C ASN A 244 -27.06 -22.54 -22.44
N TRP A 245 -27.24 -21.59 -21.54
CA TRP A 245 -26.75 -21.70 -20.19
C TRP A 245 -27.56 -22.72 -19.40
N GLU A 246 -26.93 -23.59 -18.67
CA GLU A 246 -27.52 -24.66 -17.86
C GLU A 246 -26.97 -24.56 -16.43
N THR A 247 -27.63 -25.17 -15.48
CA THR A 247 -27.13 -25.26 -14.11
C THR A 247 -25.96 -26.23 -14.04
N ALA A 248 -24.85 -25.76 -13.43
CA ALA A 248 -23.66 -26.58 -13.21
C ALA A 248 -23.94 -27.69 -12.18
N PRO A 249 -23.23 -28.82 -12.25
CA PRO A 249 -23.51 -29.96 -11.34
C PRO A 249 -23.05 -29.69 -9.89
N GLN A 250 -22.14 -28.76 -9.67
CA GLN A 250 -21.62 -28.41 -8.36
C GLN A 250 -22.43 -27.27 -7.74
N LYS A 251 -22.44 -27.19 -6.40
CA LYS A 251 -22.97 -26.05 -5.65
C LYS A 251 -22.24 -24.78 -6.02
N GLY A 252 -22.95 -23.65 -5.98
CA GLY A 252 -22.47 -22.32 -6.25
C GLY A 252 -22.65 -21.36 -5.08
N PHE A 253 -22.35 -20.12 -5.33
CA PHE A 253 -22.57 -19.00 -4.43
C PHE A 253 -24.07 -18.67 -4.37
N SER A 254 -24.56 -18.28 -3.20
CA SER A 254 -25.86 -17.60 -3.07
C SER A 254 -25.76 -16.47 -2.08
N TYR A 255 -26.20 -15.31 -2.51
CA TYR A 255 -26.24 -14.11 -1.69
C TYR A 255 -27.52 -14.03 -0.86
N HIS A 256 -27.40 -13.68 0.42
CA HIS A 256 -28.51 -13.15 1.20
C HIS A 256 -28.12 -11.86 1.90
N SER A 257 -29.07 -10.99 2.13
CA SER A 257 -28.88 -9.75 2.87
C SER A 257 -28.69 -10.01 4.36
N GLY A 258 -27.90 -9.15 5.01
CA GLY A 258 -27.64 -9.23 6.44
C GLY A 258 -26.30 -9.88 6.79
N THR A 259 -26.24 -10.45 7.98
CA THR A 259 -25.04 -11.09 8.52
C THR A 259 -25.00 -12.57 8.18
N TYR A 260 -23.80 -13.12 8.13
CA TYR A 260 -23.53 -14.54 7.97
C TYR A 260 -23.10 -15.14 9.31
N GLU A 261 -23.71 -16.23 9.70
CA GLU A 261 -23.34 -16.93 10.93
C GLU A 261 -21.94 -17.53 10.83
N ASN A 262 -21.29 -17.71 11.98
CA ASN A 262 -20.00 -18.38 12.03
C ASN A 262 -20.08 -19.79 11.47
N GLY A 263 -19.31 -20.07 10.43
CA GLY A 263 -19.28 -21.36 9.72
C GLY A 263 -20.20 -21.44 8.51
N GLU A 264 -21.05 -20.45 8.26
CA GLU A 264 -21.85 -20.36 7.07
C GLU A 264 -20.96 -20.10 5.83
N ASN A 265 -21.14 -20.93 4.81
CA ASN A 265 -20.37 -20.83 3.57
C ASN A 265 -21.28 -20.47 2.39
N PRO A 266 -21.22 -19.22 1.89
CA PRO A 266 -22.09 -18.81 0.79
C PRO A 266 -21.83 -19.54 -0.54
N PHE A 267 -20.62 -20.13 -0.74
CA PHE A 267 -20.24 -20.81 -1.97
C PHE A 267 -20.78 -22.24 -2.12
N ILE A 268 -21.53 -22.71 -1.13
CA ILE A 268 -22.25 -24.00 -1.19
C ILE A 268 -23.75 -23.85 -0.99
N ALA A 269 -24.25 -22.62 -0.93
CA ALA A 269 -25.66 -22.30 -0.66
C ALA A 269 -26.51 -22.21 -1.92
N GLY A 270 -25.90 -21.92 -3.08
CA GLY A 270 -26.58 -21.69 -4.35
C GLY A 270 -26.16 -22.63 -5.48
N THR A 271 -26.35 -22.12 -6.70
CA THR A 271 -26.07 -22.81 -7.96
C THR A 271 -25.13 -21.97 -8.81
N ALA A 272 -24.41 -22.61 -9.72
CA ALA A 272 -23.64 -21.92 -10.76
C ALA A 272 -24.20 -22.27 -12.15
N ARG A 273 -23.82 -21.46 -13.15
CA ARG A 273 -24.23 -21.67 -14.55
C ARG A 273 -23.07 -22.23 -15.35
N MET A 274 -23.37 -23.06 -16.35
CA MET A 274 -22.37 -23.62 -17.27
C MET A 274 -22.87 -23.59 -18.71
N ILE A 275 -21.92 -23.51 -19.64
CA ILE A 275 -22.21 -23.60 -21.08
C ILE A 275 -21.01 -24.20 -21.82
N LYS A 276 -21.24 -24.87 -22.93
CA LYS A 276 -20.17 -25.33 -23.80
C LYS A 276 -19.48 -24.14 -24.47
N ALA A 277 -18.15 -24.12 -24.44
CA ALA A 277 -17.32 -23.11 -25.08
C ALA A 277 -17.45 -23.15 -26.61
N THR A 278 -17.29 -21.98 -27.25
CA THR A 278 -17.30 -21.81 -28.70
C THR A 278 -16.16 -20.94 -29.19
N LYS A 279 -15.60 -21.29 -30.37
CA LYS A 279 -14.60 -20.47 -31.10
C LYS A 279 -15.27 -19.45 -32.02
N SER A 280 -16.58 -19.46 -32.13
CA SER A 280 -17.37 -18.56 -32.99
C SER A 280 -17.39 -17.15 -32.45
N ASN A 281 -17.38 -16.16 -33.34
CA ASN A 281 -17.63 -14.76 -33.00
C ASN A 281 -19.10 -14.49 -32.61
N ARG A 282 -19.99 -15.45 -32.84
CA ARG A 282 -21.34 -15.45 -32.29
C ARG A 282 -21.32 -16.31 -31.03
N TYR A 283 -21.55 -15.71 -29.89
CA TYR A 283 -21.44 -16.34 -28.58
C TYR A 283 -22.64 -16.00 -27.66
N SER A 284 -22.92 -16.86 -26.74
CA SER A 284 -23.83 -16.64 -25.63
C SER A 284 -23.10 -15.89 -24.51
N LEU A 285 -23.82 -15.13 -23.70
CA LEU A 285 -23.25 -14.37 -22.60
C LEU A 285 -24.16 -14.29 -21.38
N ILE A 286 -23.55 -13.97 -20.23
CA ILE A 286 -24.25 -13.48 -19.04
C ILE A 286 -23.79 -12.05 -18.75
N SER A 287 -24.73 -11.17 -18.45
CA SER A 287 -24.49 -9.79 -18.05
C SER A 287 -24.83 -9.58 -16.58
N TYR A 288 -23.89 -9.02 -15.82
CA TYR A 288 -24.00 -8.62 -14.42
C TYR A 288 -23.92 -7.10 -14.33
N GLN A 289 -25.08 -6.44 -14.11
CA GLN A 289 -25.25 -5.00 -14.17
C GLN A 289 -25.74 -4.46 -12.84
N PRO A 290 -24.84 -3.97 -11.95
CA PRO A 290 -25.23 -3.47 -10.64
C PRO A 290 -25.92 -2.11 -10.70
N GLN A 291 -26.63 -1.77 -9.62
CA GLN A 291 -27.10 -0.42 -9.32
C GLN A 291 -26.11 0.24 -8.37
N PHE A 292 -25.18 1.06 -8.88
CA PHE A 292 -24.25 1.80 -8.04
C PHE A 292 -24.94 2.95 -7.31
N ASN A 293 -24.86 2.96 -5.98
CA ASN A 293 -25.41 4.03 -5.16
C ASN A 293 -24.61 5.32 -5.26
N LYS A 294 -23.29 5.20 -5.49
CA LYS A 294 -22.35 6.30 -5.63
C LYS A 294 -21.36 6.03 -6.75
N GLU A 295 -20.96 7.07 -7.43
CA GLU A 295 -19.77 7.05 -8.27
C GLU A 295 -18.53 6.78 -7.42
N GLY A 296 -17.60 5.96 -7.94
CA GLY A 296 -16.36 5.65 -7.24
C GLY A 296 -15.57 4.50 -7.85
N ARG A 297 -14.48 4.17 -7.18
CA ARG A 297 -13.62 3.04 -7.52
C ARG A 297 -14.08 1.80 -6.76
N TYR A 298 -14.25 0.71 -7.48
CA TYR A 298 -14.67 -0.58 -6.94
C TYR A 298 -13.79 -1.69 -7.52
N ALA A 299 -13.28 -2.56 -6.66
CA ALA A 299 -12.70 -3.81 -7.09
C ALA A 299 -13.77 -4.71 -7.69
N VAL A 300 -13.44 -5.43 -8.75
CA VAL A 300 -14.32 -6.42 -9.39
C VAL A 300 -13.80 -7.81 -9.09
N TYR A 301 -14.67 -8.61 -8.49
CA TYR A 301 -14.44 -10.03 -8.22
C TYR A 301 -15.47 -10.87 -8.95
N VAL A 302 -15.05 -12.00 -9.46
CA VAL A 302 -15.93 -12.98 -10.10
C VAL A 302 -15.85 -14.32 -9.38
N SER A 303 -16.89 -15.10 -9.46
CA SER A 303 -16.89 -16.51 -9.05
C SER A 303 -17.36 -17.44 -10.16
N TYR A 304 -16.91 -18.67 -10.12
CA TYR A 304 -17.21 -19.72 -11.06
C TYR A 304 -16.93 -21.09 -10.44
N GLN A 305 -17.25 -22.17 -11.13
CA GLN A 305 -16.91 -23.53 -10.71
C GLN A 305 -15.81 -24.11 -11.61
N THR A 306 -14.84 -24.78 -10.99
CA THR A 306 -13.83 -25.56 -11.72
C THR A 306 -14.38 -26.96 -11.99
N LEU A 307 -14.58 -27.30 -13.26
CA LEU A 307 -15.01 -28.61 -13.73
C LEU A 307 -13.84 -29.31 -14.45
N GLU A 308 -13.93 -30.62 -14.63
CA GLU A 308 -12.91 -31.43 -15.32
C GLU A 308 -12.53 -30.88 -16.71
N LYS A 309 -13.52 -30.34 -17.43
CA LYS A 309 -13.37 -29.81 -18.78
C LYS A 309 -13.46 -28.29 -18.85
N SER A 310 -13.18 -27.57 -17.76
CA SER A 310 -13.16 -26.11 -17.76
C SER A 310 -12.12 -25.56 -18.72
N VAL A 311 -12.44 -24.43 -19.39
CA VAL A 311 -11.51 -23.75 -20.30
C VAL A 311 -10.46 -22.95 -19.50
N PRO A 312 -9.23 -22.78 -20.05
CA PRO A 312 -8.19 -21.99 -19.39
C PRO A 312 -8.24 -20.49 -19.77
N ASP A 313 -9.22 -20.05 -20.56
CA ASP A 313 -9.31 -18.70 -21.12
C ASP A 313 -10.75 -18.18 -21.19
N ALA A 314 -11.54 -18.38 -20.15
CA ALA A 314 -12.90 -17.83 -20.09
C ALA A 314 -12.84 -16.29 -20.15
N GLU A 315 -13.57 -15.68 -21.10
CA GLU A 315 -13.53 -14.25 -21.39
C GLU A 315 -14.51 -13.50 -20.52
N TYR A 316 -13.99 -12.57 -19.70
CA TYR A 316 -14.74 -11.56 -18.97
C TYR A 316 -14.49 -10.17 -19.55
N ILE A 317 -15.54 -9.37 -19.69
CA ILE A 317 -15.48 -7.99 -20.18
C ILE A 317 -16.05 -7.10 -19.08
N ILE A 318 -15.24 -6.19 -18.58
CA ILE A 318 -15.64 -5.19 -17.59
C ILE A 318 -15.89 -3.88 -18.31
N TYR A 319 -17.14 -3.43 -18.32
CA TYR A 319 -17.52 -2.09 -18.78
C TYR A 319 -17.49 -1.14 -17.58
N HIS A 320 -16.71 -0.06 -17.69
CA HIS A 320 -16.49 0.92 -16.64
C HIS A 320 -16.52 2.34 -17.23
N LYS A 321 -17.58 3.07 -16.92
CA LYS A 321 -17.84 4.40 -17.51
C LYS A 321 -17.73 4.42 -19.04
N GLY A 322 -18.27 3.41 -19.71
CA GLY A 322 -18.27 3.28 -21.17
C GLY A 322 -17.04 2.60 -21.79
N GLU A 323 -15.93 2.54 -21.08
CA GLU A 323 -14.75 1.82 -21.55
C GLU A 323 -14.87 0.32 -21.24
N ALA A 324 -14.16 -0.52 -22.02
CA ALA A 324 -14.23 -1.97 -21.88
C ALA A 324 -12.85 -2.59 -21.72
N THR A 325 -12.61 -3.22 -20.56
CA THR A 325 -11.39 -3.98 -20.30
C THR A 325 -11.68 -5.48 -20.28
N ARG A 326 -10.89 -6.28 -20.98
CA ARG A 326 -11.08 -7.71 -21.14
C ARG A 326 -10.07 -8.49 -20.31
N PHE A 327 -10.58 -9.56 -19.69
CA PHE A 327 -9.77 -10.52 -18.94
C PHE A 327 -10.00 -11.93 -19.45
N ASN A 328 -8.94 -12.71 -19.47
CA ASN A 328 -9.06 -14.18 -19.51
C ASN A 328 -8.90 -14.72 -18.11
N VAL A 329 -9.79 -15.62 -17.70
CA VAL A 329 -9.74 -16.34 -16.43
C VAL A 329 -9.57 -17.82 -16.70
N ASN A 330 -8.53 -18.40 -16.11
CA ASN A 330 -8.26 -19.82 -16.18
C ASN A 330 -9.15 -20.59 -15.20
N GLN A 331 -10.27 -21.10 -15.70
CA GLN A 331 -11.25 -21.81 -14.89
C GLN A 331 -10.87 -23.27 -14.56
N THR A 332 -9.68 -23.74 -14.98
CA THR A 332 -9.16 -25.06 -14.58
C THR A 332 -8.66 -25.07 -13.13
N MET A 333 -8.64 -23.92 -12.47
CA MET A 333 -8.24 -23.70 -11.08
C MET A 333 -9.10 -22.61 -10.42
N GLY A 334 -9.04 -22.49 -9.11
CA GLY A 334 -9.57 -21.34 -8.34
C GLY A 334 -11.10 -21.23 -8.28
N GLY A 335 -11.88 -22.22 -8.71
CA GLY A 335 -13.33 -22.18 -8.65
C GLY A 335 -13.89 -22.24 -7.22
N GLY A 336 -15.07 -21.63 -6.98
CA GLY A 336 -15.74 -21.60 -5.68
C GLY A 336 -15.08 -20.65 -4.68
N THR A 337 -14.60 -19.51 -5.16
CA THR A 337 -14.08 -18.40 -4.34
C THR A 337 -14.16 -17.08 -5.12
N TRP A 338 -13.88 -15.96 -4.44
CA TRP A 338 -13.75 -14.65 -5.08
C TRP A 338 -12.43 -14.51 -5.81
N VAL A 339 -12.48 -14.23 -7.11
CA VAL A 339 -11.33 -14.03 -7.99
C VAL A 339 -11.25 -12.57 -8.43
N TYR A 340 -10.24 -11.86 -7.98
CA TYR A 340 -10.00 -10.45 -8.29
C TYR A 340 -9.56 -10.26 -9.75
N LEU A 341 -10.23 -9.36 -10.48
CA LEU A 341 -9.87 -8.99 -11.85
C LEU A 341 -9.17 -7.62 -11.93
N GLY A 342 -9.64 -6.65 -11.18
CA GLY A 342 -9.11 -5.28 -11.21
C GLY A 342 -9.96 -4.33 -10.39
N THR A 343 -9.50 -3.08 -10.25
CA THR A 343 -10.25 -1.98 -9.62
C THR A 343 -10.51 -0.91 -10.67
N PHE A 344 -11.79 -0.54 -10.86
CA PHE A 344 -12.25 0.34 -11.94
C PHE A 344 -13.14 1.45 -11.41
N ASP A 345 -13.22 2.55 -12.17
CA ASP A 345 -14.13 3.65 -11.87
C ASP A 345 -15.51 3.38 -12.47
N PHE A 346 -16.55 3.41 -11.63
CA PHE A 346 -17.93 3.25 -12.05
C PHE A 346 -18.75 4.50 -11.78
N ALA A 347 -19.65 4.85 -12.69
CA ALA A 347 -20.59 5.92 -12.50
C ALA A 347 -21.77 5.48 -11.60
N GLN A 348 -22.39 6.45 -10.93
CA GLN A 348 -23.62 6.20 -10.16
C GLN A 348 -24.76 5.74 -11.09
N GLY A 349 -25.61 4.87 -10.60
CA GLY A 349 -26.80 4.41 -11.31
C GLY A 349 -26.67 2.99 -11.88
N ASN A 350 -27.65 2.58 -12.67
CA ASN A 350 -27.68 1.31 -13.39
C ASN A 350 -27.55 1.60 -14.89
N SER A 351 -26.44 1.19 -15.49
CA SER A 351 -26.15 1.43 -16.91
C SER A 351 -25.41 0.27 -17.52
N GLN A 352 -25.62 0.07 -18.82
CA GLN A 352 -24.85 -0.90 -19.61
C GLN A 352 -23.35 -0.52 -19.70
N ASP A 353 -23.01 0.74 -19.45
CA ASP A 353 -21.65 1.24 -19.40
C ASP A 353 -20.90 0.89 -18.10
N ASN A 354 -21.62 0.27 -17.15
CA ASN A 354 -21.10 -0.13 -15.84
C ASN A 354 -21.57 -1.55 -15.50
N ARG A 355 -20.91 -2.57 -16.07
CA ARG A 355 -21.32 -3.98 -15.88
C ARG A 355 -20.15 -4.92 -16.13
N VAL A 356 -20.32 -6.16 -15.75
CA VAL A 356 -19.43 -7.28 -16.14
C VAL A 356 -20.19 -8.23 -17.05
N VAL A 357 -19.55 -8.68 -18.10
CA VAL A 357 -20.07 -9.68 -19.03
C VAL A 357 -19.12 -10.86 -19.10
N ILE A 358 -19.62 -12.08 -18.94
CA ILE A 358 -18.90 -13.30 -19.30
C ILE A 358 -19.46 -13.86 -20.60
N THR A 359 -18.61 -14.34 -21.48
CA THR A 359 -18.98 -14.95 -22.74
C THR A 359 -18.61 -16.43 -22.76
N ASN A 360 -19.25 -17.24 -23.60
CA ASN A 360 -18.78 -18.61 -23.87
C ASN A 360 -17.74 -18.69 -25.01
N HIS A 361 -17.20 -17.55 -25.43
CA HIS A 361 -16.09 -17.52 -26.38
C HIS A 361 -14.79 -18.02 -25.71
N SER A 362 -14.11 -18.97 -26.34
CA SER A 362 -12.81 -19.50 -25.92
C SER A 362 -12.05 -20.03 -27.13
N LYS A 363 -10.72 -19.94 -27.08
CA LYS A 363 -9.84 -20.60 -28.07
C LYS A 363 -9.76 -22.11 -27.87
N HIS A 364 -10.21 -22.59 -26.72
CA HIS A 364 -10.15 -23.98 -26.30
C HIS A 364 -11.54 -24.65 -26.36
N HIS A 365 -11.56 -25.96 -26.49
CA HIS A 365 -12.78 -26.72 -26.32
C HIS A 365 -12.96 -27.02 -24.83
N GLY A 366 -14.18 -26.90 -24.34
CA GLY A 366 -14.47 -27.18 -22.94
C GLY A 366 -15.78 -26.56 -22.48
N ILE A 367 -15.81 -26.23 -21.20
CA ILE A 367 -16.97 -25.68 -20.50
C ILE A 367 -16.54 -24.32 -19.88
N VAL A 368 -17.37 -23.31 -20.06
CA VAL A 368 -17.31 -22.05 -19.33
C VAL A 368 -18.35 -22.10 -18.23
N THR A 369 -17.95 -21.73 -17.02
CA THR A 369 -18.86 -21.61 -15.87
C THR A 369 -18.93 -20.17 -15.37
N SER A 370 -20.02 -19.77 -14.76
CA SER A 370 -20.24 -18.47 -14.14
C SER A 370 -21.15 -18.63 -12.95
N ASP A 371 -20.98 -17.76 -11.97
CA ASP A 371 -21.72 -17.83 -10.72
C ASP A 371 -22.12 -16.40 -10.31
N ALA A 372 -21.36 -15.72 -9.48
CA ALA A 372 -21.64 -14.37 -9.03
C ALA A 372 -20.55 -13.37 -9.42
N VAL A 373 -20.90 -12.09 -9.42
CA VAL A 373 -19.95 -10.96 -9.57
C VAL A 373 -20.16 -10.01 -8.41
N ARG A 374 -19.05 -9.64 -7.77
CA ARG A 374 -18.97 -8.72 -6.64
C ARG A 374 -18.20 -7.46 -7.02
N PHE A 375 -18.74 -6.30 -6.66
CA PHE A 375 -18.14 -4.97 -6.83
C PHE A 375 -17.92 -4.36 -5.44
N GLY A 376 -16.68 -4.01 -5.12
CA GLY A 376 -16.33 -3.39 -3.85
C GLY A 376 -15.97 -4.36 -2.73
N GLY A 377 -15.31 -3.84 -1.70
CA GLY A 377 -14.86 -4.60 -0.53
C GLY A 377 -15.96 -4.88 0.48
N GLY A 378 -16.80 -3.88 0.74
CA GLY A 378 -17.91 -3.97 1.66
C GLY A 378 -17.55 -3.84 3.13
N MET A 379 -18.58 -3.93 3.97
CA MET A 379 -18.47 -4.01 5.41
C MET A 379 -18.28 -5.46 5.87
N GLY A 380 -17.67 -5.64 7.04
CA GLY A 380 -17.62 -6.94 7.70
C GLY A 380 -19.02 -7.46 7.98
N ASN A 381 -19.30 -8.68 7.58
CA ASN A 381 -20.61 -9.29 7.64
C ASN A 381 -20.64 -10.65 8.36
N ILE A 382 -19.51 -11.12 8.87
CA ILE A 382 -19.45 -12.37 9.65
C ILE A 382 -19.77 -12.06 11.11
N GLU A 383 -20.81 -12.72 11.61
CA GLU A 383 -21.27 -12.54 12.98
C GLU A 383 -20.47 -13.37 13.97
N ARG A 384 -20.08 -12.74 15.07
CA ARG A 384 -19.43 -13.39 16.20
C ARG A 384 -20.11 -12.92 17.49
N GLY A 385 -20.58 -13.86 18.31
CA GLY A 385 -21.27 -13.53 19.58
C GLY A 385 -22.52 -12.65 19.38
N GLY A 386 -23.20 -12.75 18.26
CA GLY A 386 -24.40 -11.96 17.94
C GLY A 386 -24.11 -10.55 17.41
N ILE A 387 -22.85 -10.22 17.11
CA ILE A 387 -22.45 -8.90 16.58
C ILE A 387 -21.43 -9.02 15.45
N VAL A 388 -21.46 -8.08 14.52
CA VAL A 388 -20.43 -7.88 13.50
C VAL A 388 -19.41 -6.84 13.97
N SER A 389 -18.26 -6.74 13.31
CA SER A 389 -17.20 -5.81 13.67
C SER A 389 -17.61 -4.33 13.62
N GLY A 390 -18.53 -3.99 12.72
CA GLY A 390 -18.86 -2.60 12.38
C GLY A 390 -17.80 -1.92 11.53
N TYR A 391 -16.72 -2.61 11.17
CA TYR A 391 -15.66 -2.10 10.32
C TYR A 391 -15.80 -2.54 8.85
N PRO A 392 -15.22 -1.82 7.90
CA PRO A 392 -14.98 -2.33 6.55
C PRO A 392 -14.22 -3.65 6.59
N ARG A 393 -14.59 -4.59 5.70
CA ARG A 393 -14.02 -5.95 5.67
C ARG A 393 -12.50 -5.95 5.50
N CYS A 394 -11.93 -5.00 4.79
CA CYS A 394 -10.48 -4.86 4.66
C CYS A 394 -9.74 -4.60 5.99
N LEU A 395 -10.44 -4.15 7.02
CA LEU A 395 -9.90 -3.92 8.36
C LEU A 395 -10.09 -5.11 9.30
N GLU A 396 -10.82 -6.12 8.88
CA GLU A 396 -11.00 -7.37 9.64
C GLU A 396 -9.84 -8.34 9.38
N GLY A 397 -9.65 -9.27 10.31
CA GLY A 397 -8.70 -10.37 10.18
C GLY A 397 -9.03 -11.33 9.03
N ALA A 398 -8.03 -12.08 8.61
CA ALA A 398 -8.12 -13.04 7.50
C ALA A 398 -9.17 -14.15 7.75
N ARG A 399 -9.39 -14.50 9.01
CA ARG A 399 -10.37 -15.51 9.40
C ARG A 399 -11.76 -15.23 8.81
N TYR A 400 -12.21 -13.98 8.88
CA TYR A 400 -13.55 -13.58 8.42
C TYR A 400 -13.61 -13.49 6.90
N TYR A 401 -12.54 -12.98 6.29
CA TYR A 401 -12.45 -12.97 4.83
C TYR A 401 -12.39 -14.39 4.24
N ALA A 402 -11.67 -15.31 4.89
CA ALA A 402 -11.60 -16.71 4.46
C ALA A 402 -12.98 -17.36 4.41
N GLN A 403 -13.79 -17.18 5.45
CA GLN A 403 -15.18 -17.66 5.47
C GLN A 403 -16.01 -17.00 4.35
N TRP A 404 -15.95 -15.68 4.21
CA TRP A 404 -16.64 -14.91 3.16
C TRP A 404 -16.21 -15.32 1.75
N ALA A 405 -14.95 -15.72 1.58
CA ALA A 405 -14.39 -16.19 0.30
C ALA A 405 -14.62 -17.68 0.03
N GLY A 406 -15.43 -18.37 0.84
CA GLY A 406 -15.82 -19.75 0.59
C GLY A 406 -14.81 -20.82 1.01
N ALA A 407 -13.79 -20.45 1.80
CA ALA A 407 -12.87 -21.43 2.33
C ALA A 407 -13.57 -22.41 3.29
N PRO A 408 -13.14 -23.68 3.38
CA PRO A 408 -13.71 -24.61 4.36
C PRO A 408 -13.30 -24.22 5.78
N SER A 409 -14.10 -24.64 6.77
CA SER A 409 -13.86 -24.33 8.18
C SER A 409 -12.47 -24.72 8.69
N SER A 410 -11.85 -25.74 8.12
CA SER A 410 -10.47 -26.14 8.44
C SER A 410 -9.43 -25.04 8.14
N VAL A 411 -9.71 -24.09 7.25
CA VAL A 411 -8.84 -22.96 6.91
C VAL A 411 -8.93 -21.85 7.94
N TYR A 412 -10.12 -21.53 8.42
CA TYR A 412 -10.33 -20.33 9.26
C TYR A 412 -10.77 -20.63 10.70
N ASN A 413 -10.89 -21.89 11.08
CA ASN A 413 -11.45 -22.31 12.37
C ASN A 413 -10.56 -23.33 13.08
N SER A 414 -9.26 -23.10 13.04
CA SER A 414 -8.22 -24.01 13.56
C SER A 414 -8.34 -24.27 15.07
N LYS A 415 -9.00 -23.38 15.81
CA LYS A 415 -9.30 -23.47 17.23
C LYS A 415 -10.81 -23.69 17.49
N LEU A 416 -11.50 -24.24 16.51
CA LEU A 416 -12.94 -24.56 16.58
C LEU A 416 -13.82 -23.35 16.94
N GLY A 417 -13.40 -22.14 16.54
CA GLY A 417 -14.11 -20.89 16.82
C GLY A 417 -14.06 -20.42 18.28
N GLN A 418 -13.18 -21.00 19.09
CA GLN A 418 -13.04 -20.63 20.50
C GLN A 418 -12.00 -19.52 20.70
N ASN A 419 -11.12 -19.29 19.73
CA ASN A 419 -10.08 -18.29 19.80
C ASN A 419 -9.82 -17.68 18.41
N ASP A 420 -10.56 -16.62 18.09
CA ASP A 420 -10.47 -15.95 16.80
C ASP A 420 -9.10 -15.31 16.54
N TYR A 421 -8.37 -14.92 17.60
CA TYR A 421 -6.99 -14.43 17.47
C TYR A 421 -6.06 -15.51 16.89
N ALA A 422 -6.08 -16.70 17.44
CA ALA A 422 -5.27 -17.81 16.98
C ALA A 422 -5.78 -18.36 15.62
N ASP A 423 -7.11 -18.34 15.42
CA ASP A 423 -7.72 -18.71 14.14
C ASP A 423 -7.29 -17.75 13.04
N ASP A 424 -7.24 -16.44 13.29
CA ASP A 424 -6.81 -15.42 12.33
C ASP A 424 -5.34 -15.61 11.93
N ILE A 425 -4.45 -15.82 12.89
CA ILE A 425 -3.02 -16.08 12.62
C ILE A 425 -2.84 -17.28 11.70
N ASN A 426 -3.60 -18.35 11.92
CA ASN A 426 -3.50 -19.57 11.11
C ASN A 426 -4.22 -19.46 9.77
N SER A 427 -5.28 -18.66 9.69
CA SER A 427 -6.06 -18.50 8.46
C SER A 427 -5.23 -17.94 7.30
N ARG A 428 -4.28 -17.05 7.56
CA ARG A 428 -3.45 -16.41 6.54
C ARG A 428 -2.65 -17.43 5.74
N PRO A 429 -1.79 -18.26 6.34
CA PRO A 429 -1.07 -19.31 5.62
C PRO A 429 -1.98 -20.42 5.12
N TYR A 430 -3.05 -20.80 5.85
CA TYR A 430 -3.94 -21.86 5.40
C TYR A 430 -4.76 -21.47 4.18
N MET A 431 -5.15 -20.18 4.03
CA MET A 431 -5.76 -19.71 2.78
C MET A 431 -4.80 -19.80 1.59
N SER A 432 -3.52 -19.51 1.79
CA SER A 432 -2.51 -19.68 0.74
C SER A 432 -2.41 -21.14 0.31
N ASN A 433 -2.26 -22.06 1.26
CA ASN A 433 -2.19 -23.49 0.97
C ASN A 433 -3.50 -24.04 0.37
N TRP A 434 -4.67 -23.58 0.84
CA TRP A 434 -5.96 -23.97 0.25
C TRP A 434 -6.08 -23.52 -1.20
N LEU A 435 -5.58 -22.33 -1.51
CA LEU A 435 -5.59 -21.84 -2.88
C LEU A 435 -4.55 -22.58 -3.74
N GLY A 436 -3.35 -22.82 -3.19
CA GLY A 436 -2.21 -23.45 -3.91
C GLY A 436 -2.27 -24.95 -4.02
N GLY A 437 -2.96 -25.61 -3.10
CA GLY A 437 -3.00 -27.07 -2.99
C GLY A 437 -3.48 -27.77 -4.26
N GLY A 438 -2.79 -28.84 -4.65
CA GLY A 438 -2.97 -29.57 -5.91
C GLY A 438 -2.28 -28.95 -7.11
N SER A 439 -1.54 -27.83 -6.93
CA SER A 439 -0.67 -27.26 -7.95
C SER A 439 0.70 -27.97 -8.00
N CYS A 440 1.53 -27.62 -8.98
CA CYS A 440 2.89 -28.17 -9.06
C CYS A 440 3.77 -27.74 -7.88
N PHE A 441 3.46 -26.66 -7.20
CA PHE A 441 4.21 -26.15 -6.05
C PHE A 441 3.71 -26.72 -4.71
N GLU A 442 2.46 -27.21 -4.67
CA GLU A 442 1.85 -27.83 -3.49
C GLU A 442 1.11 -29.13 -3.86
N PRO A 443 1.82 -30.15 -4.41
CA PRO A 443 1.18 -31.31 -5.06
C PRO A 443 0.44 -32.26 -4.11
N SER A 444 0.80 -32.30 -2.83
CA SER A 444 0.24 -33.24 -1.85
C SER A 444 -0.87 -32.64 -0.97
N ILE A 445 -1.20 -31.36 -1.15
CA ILE A 445 -2.29 -30.67 -0.43
C ILE A 445 -3.52 -30.63 -1.34
N GLU A 446 -4.69 -30.91 -0.79
CA GLU A 446 -5.94 -30.68 -1.51
C GLU A 446 -6.29 -29.19 -1.51
N GLY A 447 -6.60 -28.65 -2.71
CA GLY A 447 -6.93 -27.22 -2.82
C GLY A 447 -7.46 -26.80 -4.18
N LYS A 448 -7.26 -25.53 -4.51
CA LYS A 448 -7.81 -24.88 -5.70
C LYS A 448 -6.87 -24.90 -6.92
N LYS A 449 -5.70 -25.48 -6.80
CA LYS A 449 -4.69 -25.68 -7.87
C LYS A 449 -4.06 -24.39 -8.43
N VAL A 450 -4.20 -23.26 -7.76
CA VAL A 450 -3.52 -22.03 -8.18
C VAL A 450 -2.02 -22.16 -7.90
N PRO A 451 -1.14 -21.97 -8.88
CA PRO A 451 0.29 -22.26 -8.71
C PRO A 451 1.01 -21.11 -7.98
N ILE A 452 0.73 -20.98 -6.68
CA ILE A 452 1.37 -19.99 -5.80
C ILE A 452 2.84 -20.41 -5.60
N GLU A 453 3.75 -19.46 -5.84
CA GLU A 453 5.19 -19.71 -5.77
C GLU A 453 5.85 -19.10 -4.54
N LEU A 454 5.18 -18.16 -3.86
CA LEU A 454 5.73 -17.41 -2.74
C LEU A 454 4.62 -16.88 -1.85
N SER A 455 4.87 -16.85 -0.55
CA SER A 455 4.02 -16.17 0.44
C SER A 455 4.84 -15.17 1.25
N LEU A 456 4.33 -13.94 1.41
CA LEU A 456 5.00 -12.91 2.21
C LEU A 456 4.01 -12.21 3.14
N ALA A 457 4.32 -12.24 4.44
CA ALA A 457 3.66 -11.44 5.46
C ALA A 457 4.44 -10.14 5.70
N VAL A 458 3.76 -9.00 5.62
CA VAL A 458 4.34 -7.67 5.86
C VAL A 458 3.82 -7.14 7.18
N HIS A 459 4.71 -7.06 8.17
CA HIS A 459 4.44 -6.66 9.55
C HIS A 459 5.20 -5.38 9.93
N SER A 460 4.95 -4.88 11.13
CA SER A 460 5.81 -3.94 11.83
C SER A 460 6.00 -4.41 13.27
N ASP A 461 7.25 -4.39 13.72
CA ASP A 461 7.66 -4.93 15.03
C ASP A 461 7.40 -3.97 16.17
N ALA A 462 7.51 -4.48 17.38
CA ALA A 462 7.53 -3.73 18.63
C ALA A 462 8.98 -3.38 19.02
N GLY A 463 9.11 -2.45 19.94
CA GLY A 463 10.39 -2.01 20.50
C GLY A 463 10.65 -0.52 20.29
N TYR A 464 11.45 0.06 21.15
CA TYR A 464 11.79 1.48 21.10
C TYR A 464 13.25 1.69 21.54
N ASP A 465 13.85 2.75 21.02
CA ASP A 465 15.17 3.21 21.43
C ASP A 465 15.02 4.44 22.34
N LYS A 466 15.52 4.33 23.58
CA LYS A 466 15.47 5.42 24.58
C LYS A 466 16.30 6.64 24.18
N ASP A 467 17.34 6.43 23.38
CA ASP A 467 18.25 7.48 22.92
C ASP A 467 17.76 8.14 21.62
N GLY A 468 16.59 7.73 21.12
CA GLY A 468 15.95 8.31 19.93
C GLY A 468 16.52 7.83 18.59
N GLY A 469 17.23 6.70 18.58
CA GLY A 469 17.70 6.04 17.37
C GLY A 469 16.62 5.27 16.64
N LEU A 470 16.93 4.85 15.39
CA LEU A 470 16.09 3.95 14.62
C LEU A 470 16.20 2.52 15.15
N ILE A 471 15.11 1.79 15.10
CA ILE A 471 15.07 0.33 15.33
C ILE A 471 15.29 -0.42 14.01
N GLY A 472 14.63 -0.02 12.93
CA GLY A 472 14.78 -0.62 11.60
C GLY A 472 14.09 -1.96 11.41
N SER A 473 14.54 -2.75 10.42
CA SER A 473 13.85 -3.95 9.92
C SER A 473 14.48 -5.26 10.38
N LEU A 474 13.64 -6.28 10.57
CA LEU A 474 14.07 -7.68 10.72
C LEU A 474 13.23 -8.60 9.82
N ALA A 475 13.70 -9.81 9.57
CA ALA A 475 12.94 -10.82 8.85
C ALA A 475 12.89 -12.14 9.62
N ILE A 476 11.82 -12.90 9.41
CA ILE A 476 11.58 -14.18 10.08
C ILE A 476 11.34 -15.26 9.03
N CYS A 477 11.93 -16.42 9.23
CA CYS A 477 11.65 -17.64 8.47
C CYS A 477 11.55 -18.84 9.42
N THR A 478 11.14 -20.01 8.92
CA THR A 478 11.17 -21.28 9.65
C THR A 478 11.83 -22.32 8.76
N THR A 479 13.02 -22.79 9.16
CA THR A 479 13.74 -23.85 8.41
C THR A 479 13.56 -25.21 9.04
N ASN A 480 13.39 -25.28 10.38
CA ASN A 480 13.27 -26.55 11.11
C ASN A 480 11.80 -26.95 11.32
N PHE A 481 11.15 -27.33 10.22
CA PHE A 481 9.78 -27.84 10.20
C PHE A 481 9.62 -28.79 9.01
N ASN A 482 8.80 -29.86 9.14
CA ASN A 482 8.61 -30.88 8.11
C ASN A 482 9.95 -31.40 7.54
N GLU A 483 10.87 -31.82 8.42
CA GLU A 483 12.19 -32.29 8.05
C GLU A 483 13.00 -31.31 7.16
N GLY A 484 12.73 -30.01 7.29
CA GLY A 484 13.36 -28.95 6.53
C GLY A 484 12.88 -28.85 5.07
N LYS A 485 11.70 -29.40 4.76
CA LYS A 485 11.15 -29.41 3.38
C LYS A 485 9.80 -28.70 3.31
N LEU A 486 9.53 -28.14 2.14
CA LEU A 486 8.24 -27.65 1.69
C LEU A 486 7.48 -28.78 0.95
N ASN A 487 6.21 -28.58 0.63
CA ASN A 487 5.34 -29.62 0.09
C ASN A 487 5.83 -30.22 -1.25
N ALA A 488 6.43 -29.41 -2.11
CA ALA A 488 7.04 -29.87 -3.35
C ALA A 488 8.40 -30.56 -3.18
N GLY A 489 8.87 -30.74 -1.94
CA GLY A 489 10.14 -31.40 -1.62
C GLY A 489 11.37 -30.49 -1.62
N ILE A 490 11.26 -29.22 -1.98
CA ILE A 490 12.37 -28.27 -1.92
C ILE A 490 12.70 -27.89 -0.47
N SER A 491 13.94 -27.46 -0.25
CA SER A 491 14.41 -27.10 1.09
C SER A 491 13.76 -25.82 1.63
N ARG A 492 13.38 -25.80 2.91
CA ARG A 492 12.96 -24.58 3.64
C ARG A 492 14.08 -23.55 3.80
N LEU A 493 15.33 -23.90 3.48
CA LEU A 493 16.41 -22.90 3.35
C LEU A 493 16.12 -21.87 2.26
N THR A 494 15.27 -22.19 1.28
CA THR A 494 14.76 -21.23 0.29
C THR A 494 13.98 -20.09 0.94
N SER A 495 13.21 -20.37 2.01
CA SER A 495 12.53 -19.33 2.82
C SER A 495 13.54 -18.45 3.55
N LYS A 496 14.65 -19.01 4.04
CA LYS A 496 15.72 -18.24 4.68
C LYS A 496 16.42 -17.32 3.66
N ASP A 497 16.70 -17.82 2.45
CA ASP A 497 17.25 -17.01 1.36
C ASP A 497 16.33 -15.84 0.99
N LEU A 498 15.01 -16.09 0.89
CA LEU A 498 14.02 -15.04 0.68
C LEU A 498 14.11 -13.97 1.78
N ALA A 499 14.04 -14.38 3.04
CA ALA A 499 14.07 -13.49 4.19
C ALA A 499 15.36 -12.63 4.24
N ASN A 500 16.51 -13.24 3.96
CA ASN A 500 17.79 -12.55 3.87
C ASN A 500 17.82 -11.54 2.73
N ARG A 501 17.32 -11.90 1.54
CA ARG A 501 17.26 -10.99 0.38
C ARG A 501 16.33 -9.80 0.61
N LEU A 502 15.25 -9.97 1.36
CA LEU A 502 14.35 -8.86 1.73
C LEU A 502 15.09 -7.83 2.59
N LEU A 503 15.84 -8.26 3.60
CA LEU A 503 16.66 -7.38 4.44
C LEU A 503 17.79 -6.71 3.64
N ASN A 504 18.49 -7.45 2.80
CA ASN A 504 19.54 -6.89 1.92
C ASN A 504 18.96 -5.87 0.92
N GLY A 505 17.72 -6.07 0.49
CA GLY A 505 16.99 -5.12 -0.35
C GLY A 505 16.78 -3.80 0.38
N PHE A 506 16.32 -3.84 1.62
CA PHE A 506 16.13 -2.65 2.45
C PHE A 506 17.46 -1.94 2.74
N ASP A 507 18.49 -2.69 3.09
CA ASP A 507 19.83 -2.15 3.36
C ASP A 507 20.44 -1.43 2.14
N ARG A 508 20.15 -1.89 0.94
CA ARG A 508 20.56 -1.26 -0.32
C ARG A 508 19.72 -0.02 -0.66
N ASP A 509 18.38 -0.10 -0.52
CA ASP A 509 17.48 0.87 -1.13
C ASP A 509 17.06 2.00 -0.17
N LEU A 510 16.85 1.73 1.11
CA LEU A 510 16.33 2.70 2.08
C LEU A 510 17.33 3.80 2.48
N PRO A 511 18.66 3.55 2.57
CA PRO A 511 19.61 4.62 2.83
C PRO A 511 19.63 5.75 1.79
N SER A 512 19.14 5.49 0.57
CA SER A 512 19.03 6.51 -0.48
C SER A 512 18.01 7.61 -0.16
N ILE A 513 17.08 7.36 0.73
CA ILE A 513 16.00 8.28 1.10
C ILE A 513 16.02 8.63 2.60
N ALA A 514 16.49 7.74 3.46
CA ALA A 514 16.50 7.91 4.91
C ALA A 514 17.89 8.24 5.50
N ASN A 515 18.90 8.55 4.66
CA ASN A 515 20.30 8.76 4.97
C ASN A 515 20.99 7.55 5.63
N HIS A 516 20.26 6.79 6.41
CA HIS A 516 20.74 5.63 7.14
C HIS A 516 19.55 4.77 7.52
N TRP A 517 19.70 3.46 7.44
CA TRP A 517 18.70 2.47 7.81
C TRP A 517 19.34 1.37 8.62
N ILE A 518 18.59 0.79 9.56
CA ILE A 518 19.10 -0.30 10.40
C ILE A 518 18.54 -1.62 9.91
N ARG A 519 19.46 -2.44 9.37
CA ARG A 519 19.20 -3.86 9.18
C ARG A 519 19.45 -4.56 10.50
N ARG A 520 18.40 -5.15 11.07
CA ARG A 520 18.50 -5.92 12.32
C ARG A 520 18.98 -7.35 12.01
N TYR A 521 18.29 -8.33 12.46
CA TYR A 521 18.65 -9.74 12.36
C TYR A 521 17.63 -10.52 11.55
N LEU A 522 18.05 -11.68 11.07
CA LEU A 522 17.18 -12.69 10.49
C LEU A 522 16.90 -13.76 11.55
N TRP A 523 15.61 -13.92 11.87
CA TRP A 523 15.18 -14.93 12.85
C TRP A 523 14.73 -16.21 12.17
N ASP A 524 15.33 -17.33 12.55
CA ASP A 524 14.80 -18.65 12.24
C ASP A 524 13.93 -19.12 13.41
N ARG A 525 12.63 -18.87 13.31
CA ARG A 525 11.66 -19.12 14.38
C ARG A 525 10.41 -19.81 13.87
N ASN A 526 9.81 -20.61 14.78
CA ASN A 526 8.61 -21.37 14.50
C ASN A 526 7.33 -20.53 14.66
N TYR A 527 7.11 -19.54 13.76
CA TYR A 527 5.87 -18.79 13.68
C TYR A 527 4.88 -19.44 12.71
N SER A 528 3.58 -19.28 12.92
CA SER A 528 2.55 -19.85 12.07
C SER A 528 2.67 -19.39 10.62
N GLU A 529 2.94 -18.10 10.40
CA GLU A 529 3.01 -17.46 9.07
C GLU A 529 4.29 -17.79 8.29
N THR A 530 5.27 -18.44 8.92
CA THR A 530 6.50 -18.91 8.27
C THR A 530 6.65 -20.43 8.28
N ARG A 531 5.98 -21.11 9.21
CA ARG A 531 5.97 -22.58 9.33
C ARG A 531 4.93 -23.23 8.43
N ASN A 532 3.70 -22.67 8.42
CA ASN A 532 2.55 -23.31 7.77
C ASN A 532 2.47 -23.09 6.26
N PRO A 533 2.98 -21.99 5.65
CA PRO A 533 3.03 -21.96 4.20
C PRO A 533 3.91 -23.08 3.66
N GLU A 534 3.44 -23.74 2.63
CA GLU A 534 4.14 -24.86 1.98
C GLU A 534 4.88 -24.44 0.70
N VAL A 535 5.03 -23.14 0.50
CA VAL A 535 5.88 -22.48 -0.50
C VAL A 535 6.92 -21.60 0.20
N PRO A 536 7.99 -21.12 -0.47
CA PRO A 536 8.94 -20.18 0.11
C PRO A 536 8.22 -19.00 0.77
N SER A 537 8.51 -18.74 2.02
CA SER A 537 7.76 -17.76 2.83
C SER A 537 8.64 -17.03 3.84
N ALA A 538 8.26 -15.80 4.14
CA ALA A 538 8.89 -14.98 5.16
C ALA A 538 7.88 -14.04 5.82
N ILE A 539 8.19 -13.60 7.03
CA ILE A 539 7.67 -12.36 7.61
C ILE A 539 8.76 -11.31 7.43
N ILE A 540 8.39 -10.14 6.96
CA ILE A 540 9.22 -8.94 7.00
C ILE A 540 8.62 -7.94 7.99
N GLU A 541 9.34 -7.67 9.07
CA GLU A 541 9.05 -6.61 10.02
C GLU A 541 9.67 -5.33 9.45
N THR A 542 8.84 -4.46 8.90
CA THR A 542 9.28 -3.31 8.12
C THR A 542 10.03 -2.27 8.94
N LEU A 543 9.56 -2.02 10.15
CA LEU A 543 10.08 -1.04 11.11
C LEU A 543 9.43 -1.27 12.47
N SER A 544 9.79 -0.49 13.49
CA SER A 544 9.06 -0.54 14.77
C SER A 544 7.92 0.48 14.83
N HIS A 545 6.68 -0.01 15.02
CA HIS A 545 5.51 0.85 15.23
C HIS A 545 5.44 1.48 16.64
N GLN A 546 6.35 1.11 17.54
CA GLN A 546 6.47 1.68 18.89
C GLN A 546 7.59 2.73 18.98
N ASN A 547 8.45 2.81 17.98
CA ASN A 547 9.58 3.74 17.95
C ASN A 547 9.24 4.96 17.10
N PHE A 548 9.23 6.14 17.71
CA PHE A 548 8.79 7.35 17.02
C PHE A 548 9.64 7.70 15.79
N PRO A 549 10.99 7.62 15.80
CA PRO A 549 11.78 7.83 14.58
C PRO A 549 11.42 6.90 13.43
N ASP A 550 11.13 5.61 13.70
CA ASP A 550 10.66 4.66 12.70
C ASP A 550 9.28 5.03 12.17
N VAL A 551 8.35 5.36 13.08
CA VAL A 551 6.98 5.77 12.71
C VAL A 551 6.99 7.05 11.88
N LEU A 552 7.84 8.02 12.21
CA LEU A 552 7.98 9.27 11.48
C LEU A 552 8.38 9.04 10.02
N LEU A 553 9.38 8.20 9.77
CA LEU A 553 9.75 7.76 8.43
C LEU A 553 8.63 6.94 7.79
N GLY A 554 8.09 5.97 8.53
CA GLY A 554 7.05 5.08 8.06
C GLY A 554 5.76 5.77 7.64
N GLN A 555 5.45 6.96 8.15
CA GLN A 555 4.27 7.74 7.74
C GLN A 555 4.51 8.60 6.49
N ASP A 556 5.76 8.77 6.03
CA ASP A 556 6.02 9.47 4.77
C ASP A 556 5.69 8.56 3.56
N PRO A 557 4.80 8.97 2.64
CA PRO A 557 4.42 8.17 1.48
C PRO A 557 5.59 7.86 0.53
N ASN A 558 6.62 8.70 0.46
CA ASN A 558 7.81 8.45 -0.36
C ASN A 558 8.66 7.32 0.25
N PHE A 559 8.71 7.24 1.58
CA PHE A 559 9.36 6.13 2.27
C PHE A 559 8.60 4.81 2.03
N LYS A 560 7.26 4.83 2.16
CA LYS A 560 6.39 3.67 1.88
C LYS A 560 6.57 3.16 0.44
N PHE A 561 6.63 4.08 -0.53
CA PHE A 561 6.89 3.75 -1.94
C PHE A 561 8.26 3.08 -2.12
N THR A 562 9.32 3.63 -1.53
CA THR A 562 10.69 3.10 -1.66
C THR A 562 10.80 1.73 -1.00
N MET A 563 10.20 1.56 0.17
CA MET A 563 10.14 0.28 0.88
C MET A 563 9.39 -0.79 0.07
N ALA A 564 8.20 -0.46 -0.42
CA ALA A 564 7.42 -1.35 -1.26
C ALA A 564 8.16 -1.70 -2.58
N ARG A 565 8.87 -0.73 -3.18
CA ARG A 565 9.68 -0.96 -4.38
C ARG A 565 10.85 -1.89 -4.11
N SER A 566 11.47 -1.79 -2.94
CA SER A 566 12.53 -2.70 -2.52
C SER A 566 12.03 -4.14 -2.36
N LEU A 567 10.86 -4.32 -1.71
CA LEU A 567 10.19 -5.62 -1.61
C LEU A 567 9.86 -6.19 -3.00
N TYR A 568 9.24 -5.39 -3.85
CA TYR A 568 8.90 -5.75 -5.23
C TYR A 568 10.13 -6.19 -6.03
N LYS A 569 11.22 -5.44 -5.99
CA LYS A 569 12.47 -5.80 -6.69
C LYS A 569 13.03 -7.12 -6.19
N THR A 570 13.01 -7.32 -4.89
CA THR A 570 13.50 -8.54 -4.25
C THR A 570 12.66 -9.76 -4.62
N ILE A 571 11.33 -9.66 -4.53
CA ILE A 571 10.42 -10.74 -4.93
C ILE A 571 10.61 -11.09 -6.41
N THR A 572 10.70 -10.08 -7.27
CA THR A 572 10.87 -10.30 -8.72
C THR A 572 12.17 -11.04 -9.04
N ARG A 573 13.28 -10.64 -8.40
CA ARG A 573 14.56 -11.33 -8.56
C ARG A 573 14.54 -12.74 -7.98
N PHE A 574 14.00 -12.89 -6.77
CA PHE A 574 13.93 -14.20 -6.12
C PHE A 574 13.19 -15.23 -6.97
N ILE A 575 12.02 -14.87 -7.50
CA ILE A 575 11.22 -15.78 -8.34
C ILE A 575 11.94 -16.06 -9.66
N ASN A 576 12.40 -15.04 -10.37
CA ASN A 576 13.02 -15.22 -11.68
C ASN A 576 14.33 -16.00 -11.60
N GLU A 577 15.19 -15.69 -10.63
CA GLU A 577 16.44 -16.42 -10.41
C GLU A 577 16.19 -17.89 -10.02
N GLY A 578 15.13 -18.13 -9.21
CA GLY A 578 14.70 -19.48 -8.86
C GLY A 578 14.29 -20.35 -10.06
N HIS A 579 13.90 -19.73 -11.17
CA HIS A 579 13.58 -20.37 -12.44
C HIS A 579 14.66 -20.16 -13.52
N GLY A 580 15.82 -19.60 -13.18
CA GLY A 580 16.87 -19.30 -14.15
C GLY A 580 16.52 -18.24 -15.17
N ASN A 581 15.52 -17.40 -14.91
CA ASN A 581 15.05 -16.36 -15.80
C ASN A 581 15.76 -15.01 -15.55
N PRO A 582 16.03 -14.21 -16.59
CA PRO A 582 16.53 -12.85 -16.43
C PRO A 582 15.47 -11.96 -15.81
N THR A 583 15.89 -11.00 -14.99
CA THR A 583 15.02 -10.02 -14.32
C THR A 583 15.22 -8.63 -14.91
N ILE A 584 14.13 -7.99 -15.25
CA ILE A 584 14.06 -6.55 -15.55
C ILE A 584 13.04 -5.94 -14.61
N ILE A 585 13.39 -4.81 -14.01
CA ILE A 585 12.49 -4.09 -13.09
C ILE A 585 11.69 -3.04 -13.88
N GLN A 586 10.43 -2.86 -13.51
CA GLN A 586 9.55 -1.84 -14.11
C GLN A 586 10.12 -0.43 -13.93
N PRO A 587 9.87 0.49 -14.89
CA PRO A 587 10.35 1.87 -14.81
C PRO A 587 9.74 2.66 -13.62
N LEU A 588 10.30 3.85 -13.37
CA LEU A 588 9.65 4.89 -12.59
C LEU A 588 8.67 5.68 -13.48
N ALA A 589 7.68 6.36 -12.86
CA ALA A 589 6.75 7.22 -13.57
C ALA A 589 7.52 8.34 -14.32
N PRO A 590 7.17 8.66 -15.58
CA PRO A 590 7.76 9.79 -16.31
C PRO A 590 7.53 11.12 -15.58
N GLY A 591 8.39 12.10 -15.85
CA GLY A 591 8.28 13.46 -15.32
C GLY A 591 8.13 14.52 -16.41
N ASN A 592 8.10 15.80 -16.02
CA ASN A 592 7.96 16.94 -16.94
C ASN A 592 6.78 16.81 -17.90
N PHE A 593 5.65 16.25 -17.45
CA PHE A 593 4.49 16.07 -18.31
C PHE A 593 3.85 17.41 -18.63
N LYS A 594 3.59 17.66 -19.94
CA LYS A 594 2.91 18.85 -20.43
C LYS A 594 2.11 18.60 -21.70
N ILE A 595 1.13 19.44 -21.93
CA ILE A 595 0.25 19.45 -23.11
C ILE A 595 0.34 20.82 -23.78
N ASP A 596 0.64 20.83 -25.08
CA ASP A 596 0.71 22.03 -25.92
C ASP A 596 -0.21 21.90 -27.15
N PHE A 597 -0.83 22.99 -27.58
CA PHE A 597 -1.44 23.05 -28.93
C PHE A 597 -0.35 23.15 -29.99
N THR A 598 -0.37 22.24 -30.98
CA THR A 598 0.53 22.28 -32.14
C THR A 598 -0.16 22.84 -33.38
N SER A 599 -1.48 22.76 -33.46
CA SER A 599 -2.35 23.34 -34.46
C SER A 599 -3.75 23.52 -33.89
N ILE A 600 -4.67 24.07 -34.69
CA ILE A 600 -6.04 24.31 -34.23
C ILE A 600 -6.76 23.04 -33.77
N ASP A 601 -6.43 21.87 -34.34
CA ASP A 601 -7.09 20.60 -34.05
C ASP A 601 -6.20 19.59 -33.31
N ASN A 602 -4.93 19.91 -33.07
CA ASN A 602 -4.00 18.95 -32.53
C ASN A 602 -3.30 19.45 -31.26
N ILE A 603 -3.20 18.57 -30.29
CA ILE A 603 -2.36 18.75 -29.10
C ILE A 603 -1.19 17.78 -29.13
N LYS A 604 -0.09 18.18 -28.53
CA LYS A 604 1.09 17.36 -28.27
C LYS A 604 1.22 17.14 -26.76
N LEU A 605 1.21 15.89 -26.37
CA LEU A 605 1.63 15.43 -25.06
C LEU A 605 3.15 15.23 -25.09
N SER A 606 3.88 15.66 -24.08
CA SER A 606 5.32 15.42 -23.96
C SER A 606 5.73 15.24 -22.50
N TRP A 607 6.72 14.40 -22.29
CA TRP A 607 7.24 14.03 -20.96
C TRP A 607 8.72 13.68 -21.06
N THR A 608 9.36 13.42 -19.93
CA THR A 608 10.74 12.91 -19.88
C THR A 608 10.81 11.59 -19.13
N PRO A 609 11.66 10.65 -19.55
CA PRO A 609 11.92 9.45 -18.76
C PRO A 609 12.52 9.83 -17.40
N LYS A 610 12.27 9.00 -16.40
CA LYS A 610 12.90 9.12 -15.08
C LYS A 610 13.76 7.90 -14.83
N GLU A 611 15.04 8.12 -14.61
CA GLU A 611 15.99 7.07 -14.31
C GLU A 611 15.89 6.64 -12.85
N ASP A 612 16.11 5.36 -12.58
CA ASP A 612 16.28 4.81 -11.24
C ASP A 612 17.78 4.51 -11.03
N ASN A 613 18.47 5.38 -10.29
CA ASN A 613 19.90 5.26 -10.04
C ASN A 613 20.30 3.98 -9.29
N LEU A 614 19.34 3.37 -8.58
CA LEU A 614 19.54 2.12 -7.86
C LEU A 614 19.21 0.89 -8.71
N GLU A 615 18.64 1.11 -9.91
CA GLU A 615 18.09 0.03 -10.73
C GLU A 615 18.22 0.31 -12.24
N PRO A 616 19.42 0.15 -12.80
CA PRO A 616 19.65 0.44 -14.23
C PRO A 616 18.75 -0.35 -15.19
N SER A 617 18.25 -1.52 -14.79
CA SER A 617 17.31 -2.31 -15.58
C SER A 617 15.93 -1.67 -15.74
N ALA A 618 15.61 -0.68 -14.91
CA ALA A 618 14.32 0.01 -14.87
C ALA A 618 14.16 1.12 -15.92
N HIS A 619 15.10 1.23 -16.87
CA HIS A 619 14.98 2.20 -17.97
C HIS A 619 13.73 1.93 -18.83
N PRO A 620 12.86 2.94 -19.11
CA PRO A 620 11.71 2.76 -19.97
C PRO A 620 12.13 2.59 -21.44
N THR A 621 11.56 1.61 -22.12
CA THR A 621 11.80 1.36 -23.56
C THR A 621 10.66 1.87 -24.45
N ALA A 622 9.53 2.20 -23.84
CA ALA A 622 8.34 2.80 -24.48
C ALA A 622 7.43 3.34 -23.36
N TYR A 623 6.30 3.91 -23.77
CA TYR A 623 5.33 4.51 -22.85
C TYR A 623 3.92 4.07 -23.24
N VAL A 624 2.99 4.12 -22.28
CA VAL A 624 1.55 3.97 -22.55
C VAL A 624 0.87 5.31 -22.26
N VAL A 625 0.11 5.78 -23.22
CA VAL A 625 -0.74 6.96 -23.08
C VAL A 625 -2.17 6.49 -22.86
N TYR A 626 -2.70 6.73 -21.68
CA TYR A 626 -4.09 6.48 -21.31
C TYR A 626 -4.91 7.75 -21.51
N THR A 627 -6.08 7.61 -22.14
CA THR A 627 -6.96 8.73 -22.46
C THR A 627 -8.35 8.50 -21.87
N ALA A 628 -8.90 9.53 -21.22
CA ALA A 628 -10.31 9.63 -20.89
C ALA A 628 -10.95 10.79 -21.64
N ILE A 629 -12.14 10.57 -22.21
CA ILE A 629 -12.85 11.56 -23.04
C ILE A 629 -14.13 12.00 -22.30
N GLY A 630 -14.22 13.28 -21.95
CA GLY A 630 -15.32 13.80 -21.15
C GLY A 630 -15.43 13.09 -19.80
N ASN A 631 -16.55 12.44 -19.55
CA ASN A 631 -16.82 11.68 -18.32
C ASN A 631 -16.58 10.15 -18.45
N SER A 632 -15.99 9.70 -19.56
CA SER A 632 -15.66 8.27 -19.70
C SER A 632 -14.59 7.83 -18.71
N GLY A 633 -14.47 6.51 -18.50
CA GLY A 633 -13.29 5.92 -17.91
C GLY A 633 -12.05 6.12 -18.79
N TYR A 634 -10.89 5.75 -18.27
CA TYR A 634 -9.67 5.64 -19.06
C TYR A 634 -9.74 4.42 -19.98
N ASP A 635 -9.29 4.60 -21.21
CA ASP A 635 -9.11 3.52 -22.19
C ASP A 635 -8.01 2.52 -21.72
N ASN A 636 -7.73 1.51 -22.54
CA ASN A 636 -6.67 0.54 -22.26
C ASN A 636 -5.27 1.00 -22.70
N GLY A 637 -5.16 2.24 -23.17
CA GLY A 637 -3.92 2.90 -23.52
C GLY A 637 -3.34 2.56 -24.90
N ILE A 638 -2.48 3.45 -25.40
CA ILE A 638 -1.76 3.32 -26.66
C ILE A 638 -0.25 3.31 -26.36
N VAL A 639 0.47 2.32 -26.91
CA VAL A 639 1.94 2.25 -26.78
C VAL A 639 2.60 3.20 -27.76
N VAL A 640 3.49 4.05 -27.24
CA VAL A 640 4.35 4.95 -28.01
C VAL A 640 5.81 4.78 -27.62
N LYS A 641 6.73 4.89 -28.59
CA LYS A 641 8.17 4.73 -28.34
C LYS A 641 8.84 6.04 -27.91
N GLU A 642 8.40 7.13 -28.53
CA GLU A 642 8.95 8.45 -28.27
C GLU A 642 8.33 9.07 -27.01
N PRO A 643 9.05 9.96 -26.29
CA PRO A 643 8.52 10.62 -25.11
C PRO A 643 7.54 11.76 -25.45
N PHE A 644 6.76 11.57 -26.49
CA PHE A 644 5.68 12.45 -26.89
C PHE A 644 4.61 11.72 -27.70
N TYR A 645 3.40 12.29 -27.72
CA TYR A 645 2.30 11.81 -28.54
C TYR A 645 1.46 12.96 -29.05
N ASN A 646 1.04 12.90 -30.33
CA ASN A 646 0.14 13.88 -30.91
C ASN A 646 -1.26 13.26 -31.04
N ILE A 647 -2.25 14.02 -30.61
CA ILE A 647 -3.65 13.59 -30.68
C ILE A 647 -4.53 14.70 -31.28
N LYS A 648 -5.47 14.29 -32.14
CA LYS A 648 -6.47 15.20 -32.69
C LYS A 648 -7.63 15.34 -31.70
N THR A 649 -8.02 16.59 -31.40
CA THR A 649 -9.09 16.90 -30.46
C THR A 649 -10.35 17.36 -31.17
N VAL A 650 -11.50 17.10 -30.54
CA VAL A 650 -12.82 17.60 -31.00
C VAL A 650 -13.19 18.81 -30.14
N PRO A 651 -13.73 19.91 -30.76
CA PRO A 651 -14.17 21.08 -30.01
C PRO A 651 -15.29 20.72 -29.00
N GLY A 652 -15.28 21.36 -27.85
CA GLY A 652 -16.30 21.16 -26.83
C GLY A 652 -16.14 19.89 -25.99
N VAL A 653 -15.06 19.12 -26.20
CA VAL A 653 -14.76 17.87 -25.51
C VAL A 653 -13.49 18.05 -24.70
N GLN A 654 -13.55 17.68 -23.42
CA GLN A 654 -12.38 17.59 -22.54
C GLN A 654 -11.69 16.24 -22.73
N TYR A 655 -10.37 16.27 -22.77
CA TYR A 655 -9.50 15.10 -22.79
C TYR A 655 -8.64 15.11 -21.55
N SER A 656 -8.53 13.96 -20.87
CA SER A 656 -7.62 13.76 -19.72
C SER A 656 -6.64 12.65 -20.04
N PHE A 657 -5.40 12.80 -19.59
CA PHE A 657 -4.31 11.89 -19.92
C PHE A 657 -3.49 11.50 -18.71
N LYS A 658 -3.02 10.26 -18.71
CA LYS A 658 -1.99 9.73 -17.81
C LYS A 658 -0.97 8.97 -18.64
N ILE A 659 0.30 9.09 -18.25
CA ILE A 659 1.41 8.45 -18.97
C ILE A 659 2.10 7.47 -18.01
N THR A 660 2.40 6.28 -18.50
CA THR A 660 3.26 5.33 -17.80
C THR A 660 4.48 5.00 -18.64
N GLY A 661 5.60 4.68 -18.02
CA GLY A 661 6.76 4.09 -18.66
C GLY A 661 6.64 2.57 -18.66
N ILE A 662 7.05 1.92 -19.74
CA ILE A 662 7.06 0.45 -19.85
C ILE A 662 8.41 -0.07 -20.34
N ASN A 663 8.74 -1.29 -19.89
CA ASN A 663 9.80 -2.11 -20.42
C ASN A 663 9.39 -3.60 -20.36
N ARG A 664 10.30 -4.52 -20.61
CA ARG A 664 10.02 -5.95 -20.55
C ARG A 664 9.74 -6.48 -19.13
N GLY A 665 10.09 -5.72 -18.10
CA GLY A 665 9.84 -6.03 -16.68
C GLY A 665 8.46 -5.62 -16.19
N GLY A 666 7.82 -4.65 -16.85
CA GLY A 666 6.49 -4.19 -16.44
C GLY A 666 6.22 -2.73 -16.74
N GLU A 667 5.24 -2.19 -16.05
CA GLU A 667 4.69 -0.85 -16.19
C GLU A 667 4.91 -0.03 -14.92
N SER A 668 5.26 1.25 -15.07
CA SER A 668 5.41 2.17 -13.95
C SER A 668 4.06 2.56 -13.34
N PHE A 669 4.09 3.25 -12.19
CA PHE A 669 2.98 4.10 -11.78
C PHE A 669 2.76 5.21 -12.83
N PRO A 670 1.51 5.77 -12.93
CA PRO A 670 1.24 6.84 -13.87
C PRO A 670 1.83 8.17 -13.42
N THR A 671 1.95 9.12 -14.38
CA THR A 671 2.11 10.54 -14.07
C THR A 671 0.86 11.07 -13.37
N GLU A 672 0.91 12.33 -12.94
CA GLU A 672 -0.30 13.10 -12.66
C GLU A 672 -1.26 13.13 -13.86
N GLU A 673 -2.53 13.36 -13.59
CA GLU A 673 -3.56 13.55 -14.62
C GLU A 673 -3.51 14.98 -15.16
N LEU A 674 -3.19 15.13 -16.45
CA LEU A 674 -3.31 16.40 -17.14
C LEU A 674 -4.48 16.39 -18.12
N SER A 675 -5.04 17.58 -18.39
CA SER A 675 -6.22 17.72 -19.22
C SER A 675 -6.04 18.80 -20.27
N ALA A 676 -6.78 18.68 -21.38
CA ALA A 676 -6.90 19.68 -22.41
C ALA A 676 -8.35 19.84 -22.84
N TYR A 677 -8.71 21.04 -23.21
CA TYR A 677 -10.03 21.37 -23.76
C TYR A 677 -9.88 22.37 -24.90
N ARG A 678 -10.54 22.12 -26.01
CA ARG A 678 -10.61 23.04 -27.14
C ARG A 678 -12.01 23.62 -27.25
N GLN A 679 -12.10 24.95 -27.27
CA GLN A 679 -13.33 25.67 -27.53
C GLN A 679 -13.38 26.09 -28.99
N GLU A 680 -14.47 25.81 -29.70
CA GLU A 680 -14.66 26.26 -31.06
C GLU A 680 -14.67 27.79 -31.15
N GLY A 681 -13.90 28.35 -32.09
CA GLY A 681 -13.80 29.79 -32.29
C GLY A 681 -13.00 30.57 -31.24
N ALA A 682 -12.46 29.89 -30.19
CA ALA A 682 -11.65 30.55 -29.18
C ALA A 682 -10.25 30.91 -29.71
N SER A 683 -9.85 32.17 -29.49
CA SER A 683 -8.48 32.65 -29.77
C SER A 683 -7.61 32.72 -28.49
N LYS A 684 -8.20 32.65 -27.32
CA LYS A 684 -7.53 32.77 -26.02
C LYS A 684 -7.34 31.39 -25.39
N THR A 685 -6.14 31.12 -24.86
CA THR A 685 -5.78 29.87 -24.17
C THR A 685 -5.39 30.16 -22.74
N ILE A 686 -5.83 29.32 -21.83
CA ILE A 686 -5.45 29.31 -20.41
C ILE A 686 -4.53 28.11 -20.17
N LEU A 687 -3.41 28.32 -19.47
CA LEU A 687 -2.52 27.26 -18.99
C LEU A 687 -2.90 26.91 -17.55
N VAL A 688 -3.19 25.63 -17.29
CA VAL A 688 -3.38 25.11 -15.93
C VAL A 688 -2.07 24.43 -15.50
N VAL A 689 -1.51 24.84 -14.38
CA VAL A 689 -0.26 24.32 -13.84
C VAL A 689 -0.53 23.55 -12.56
N ASN A 690 -0.20 22.28 -12.54
CA ASN A 690 -0.30 21.46 -11.34
C ASN A 690 0.90 21.68 -10.42
N GLY A 691 0.73 22.49 -9.38
CA GLY A 691 1.71 22.74 -8.34
C GLY A 691 1.47 21.92 -7.06
N PHE A 692 0.45 21.06 -7.04
CA PHE A 692 0.16 20.18 -5.92
C PHE A 692 0.73 18.79 -6.15
N ASP A 693 2.00 18.58 -5.79
CA ASP A 693 2.69 17.29 -5.85
C ASP A 693 3.05 16.73 -4.46
N ARG A 694 2.63 17.40 -3.38
CA ARG A 694 2.92 17.01 -2.01
C ARG A 694 2.40 15.61 -1.70
N LEU A 695 3.32 14.77 -1.17
CA LEU A 695 3.09 13.51 -0.49
C LEU A 695 3.94 13.52 0.77
N SER A 696 3.36 13.71 1.94
CA SER A 696 4.10 13.82 3.19
C SER A 696 3.35 13.20 4.37
N GLY A 697 4.10 12.83 5.39
CA GLY A 697 3.53 12.46 6.69
C GLY A 697 2.76 13.61 7.35
N PRO A 698 2.11 13.33 8.48
CA PRO A 698 1.33 14.31 9.25
C PRO A 698 2.19 15.36 9.95
N SER A 699 1.55 16.33 10.57
CA SER A 699 2.19 17.28 11.50
C SER A 699 2.76 16.55 12.70
N VAL A 700 3.93 16.99 13.16
CA VAL A 700 4.74 16.35 14.19
C VAL A 700 5.08 17.33 15.29
N ILE A 701 4.99 16.87 16.54
CA ILE A 701 5.66 17.46 17.69
C ILE A 701 6.89 16.59 18.01
N ASP A 702 8.04 17.23 18.12
CA ASP A 702 9.27 16.57 18.56
C ASP A 702 10.17 17.63 19.21
N ASP A 703 10.00 17.81 20.50
CA ASP A 703 10.75 18.71 21.37
C ASP A 703 11.33 17.96 22.58
N ASP A 704 11.88 18.66 23.55
CA ASP A 704 12.53 18.03 24.71
C ASP A 704 11.55 17.25 25.61
N GLU A 705 10.29 17.70 25.71
CA GLU A 705 9.28 17.13 26.60
C GLU A 705 8.25 16.26 25.89
N LYS A 706 7.92 16.62 24.63
CA LYS A 706 6.79 16.05 23.89
C LYS A 706 7.23 15.44 22.56
N GLN A 707 6.55 14.34 22.21
CA GLN A 707 6.79 13.66 20.96
C GLN A 707 5.49 13.05 20.42
N GLY A 708 5.26 13.19 19.12
CA GLY A 708 4.11 12.53 18.49
C GLY A 708 3.54 13.22 17.26
N ILE A 709 2.34 12.79 16.90
CA ILE A 709 1.61 13.15 15.68
C ILE A 709 0.40 14.01 16.00
N GLU A 710 0.24 15.14 15.32
CA GLU A 710 -0.89 16.07 15.44
C GLU A 710 -1.80 16.01 14.20
N LEU A 711 -2.67 15.02 14.15
CA LEU A 711 -3.58 14.83 13.00
C LEU A 711 -4.55 15.99 12.77
N ASP A 712 -4.96 16.70 13.82
CA ASP A 712 -5.88 17.85 13.70
C ASP A 712 -5.23 19.06 13.06
N LYS A 713 -3.93 19.23 13.24
CA LYS A 713 -3.17 20.31 12.62
C LYS A 713 -2.90 20.06 11.15
N ASP A 714 -2.47 18.86 10.82
CA ASP A 714 -2.24 18.40 9.45
C ASP A 714 -2.19 16.87 9.44
N PRO A 715 -3.15 16.17 8.82
CA PRO A 715 -3.13 14.69 8.74
C PRO A 715 -2.08 14.17 7.75
N GLY A 716 -1.29 15.05 7.13
CA GLY A 716 -0.43 14.70 6.01
C GLY A 716 -1.21 14.56 4.70
N VAL A 717 -0.51 14.15 3.67
CA VAL A 717 -1.08 13.90 2.34
C VAL A 717 -0.60 12.55 1.85
N SER A 718 -1.49 11.55 1.90
CA SER A 718 -1.24 10.21 1.38
C SER A 718 -1.30 10.18 -0.15
N TYR A 719 -0.74 9.12 -0.77
CA TYR A 719 -0.98 8.80 -2.17
C TYR A 719 -2.38 8.19 -2.31
N GLY A 720 -3.32 8.98 -2.85
CA GLY A 720 -4.73 8.59 -2.91
C GLY A 720 -5.35 8.33 -1.54
N LEU A 721 -6.24 7.37 -1.46
CA LEU A 721 -6.96 7.00 -0.25
C LEU A 721 -6.04 6.37 0.79
N THR A 722 -6.25 6.64 2.08
CA THR A 722 -5.61 5.95 3.19
C THR A 722 -6.61 5.44 4.22
N ALA A 723 -6.35 4.23 4.75
CA ALA A 723 -7.06 3.61 5.87
C ALA A 723 -6.21 3.62 7.17
N GLY A 724 -5.05 4.30 7.16
CA GLY A 724 -3.99 4.11 8.16
C GLY A 724 -4.22 4.74 9.52
N TRP A 725 -5.24 5.57 9.71
CA TRP A 725 -5.46 6.29 10.96
C TRP A 725 -6.49 5.60 11.84
N ASN A 726 -6.12 5.40 13.11
CA ASN A 726 -6.97 4.84 14.13
C ASN A 726 -7.67 5.93 14.96
N GLY A 727 -6.89 6.91 15.42
CA GLY A 727 -7.40 8.02 16.22
C GLY A 727 -6.33 9.06 16.53
N ARG A 728 -6.70 10.09 17.26
CA ARG A 728 -5.78 11.13 17.71
C ARG A 728 -4.85 10.61 18.78
N GLN A 729 -3.60 11.04 18.77
CA GLN A 729 -2.69 10.80 19.89
C GLN A 729 -3.17 11.56 21.12
N LEU A 730 -3.18 10.89 22.27
CA LEU A 730 -3.68 11.42 23.54
C LEU A 730 -2.56 11.70 24.56
N ASN A 731 -1.44 11.01 24.43
CA ASN A 731 -0.29 11.17 25.32
C ASN A 731 0.99 11.45 24.52
N PHE A 732 1.56 12.64 24.74
CA PHE A 732 2.76 13.14 24.07
C PHE A 732 4.00 13.17 24.98
N ASP A 733 3.88 12.78 26.27
CA ASP A 733 4.95 12.89 27.26
C ASP A 733 6.07 11.89 26.99
N LYS A 734 7.25 12.37 26.59
CA LYS A 734 8.46 11.54 26.35
C LYS A 734 8.89 10.73 27.57
N ALA A 735 8.65 11.22 28.78
CA ALA A 735 8.98 10.48 30.00
C ALA A 735 8.13 9.20 30.19
N LYS A 736 7.06 9.06 29.40
CA LYS A 736 6.17 7.89 29.40
C LYS A 736 6.51 6.88 28.32
N MET A 737 7.65 7.00 27.66
CA MET A 737 8.13 6.03 26.68
C MET A 737 8.23 4.62 27.29
N GLY A 738 7.72 3.61 26.58
CA GLY A 738 7.74 2.21 27.00
C GLY A 738 6.70 1.82 28.06
N ILE A 739 5.82 2.75 28.48
CA ILE A 739 4.65 2.41 29.32
C ILE A 739 3.53 1.94 28.38
N GLU A 740 2.96 0.78 28.68
CA GLU A 740 1.85 0.24 27.91
C GLU A 740 0.51 0.90 28.29
N GLY A 741 -0.41 0.99 27.30
CA GLY A 741 -1.76 1.47 27.50
C GLY A 741 -1.92 3.00 27.59
N PRO A 742 -3.03 3.50 28.17
CA PRO A 742 -3.40 4.92 28.11
C PRO A 742 -2.41 5.89 28.74
N GLY A 743 -1.55 5.41 29.63
CA GLY A 743 -0.49 6.20 30.29
C GLY A 743 0.78 6.35 29.47
N GLY A 744 0.94 5.64 28.36
CA GLY A 744 2.19 5.56 27.58
C GLY A 744 2.28 6.60 26.48
N LEU A 745 3.52 6.98 26.14
CA LEU A 745 3.81 7.83 24.99
C LEU A 745 3.21 7.22 23.72
N GLY A 746 2.59 8.04 22.90
CA GLY A 746 2.02 7.65 21.62
C GLY A 746 0.60 7.08 21.71
N TYR A 747 0.09 6.78 22.92
CA TYR A 747 -1.26 6.26 23.07
C TYR A 747 -2.28 7.10 22.32
N SER A 748 -3.13 6.44 21.51
CA SER A 748 -4.06 7.08 20.57
C SER A 748 -5.48 6.55 20.73
N GLY A 749 -6.45 7.37 20.29
CA GLY A 749 -7.86 7.01 20.26
C GLY A 749 -8.21 5.97 19.19
N ASN A 750 -9.51 5.75 19.01
CA ASN A 750 -10.07 4.83 18.01
C ASN A 750 -11.17 5.49 17.14
N GLU A 751 -11.33 6.79 17.22
CA GLU A 751 -12.43 7.53 16.61
C GLU A 751 -12.31 7.70 15.10
N LEU A 752 -11.12 7.42 14.52
CA LEU A 752 -10.86 7.44 13.08
C LEU A 752 -10.84 6.03 12.47
N ALA A 753 -10.87 4.99 13.26
CA ALA A 753 -10.87 3.62 12.78
C ALA A 753 -12.06 3.35 11.82
N GLY A 754 -11.76 2.82 10.63
CA GLY A 754 -12.75 2.61 9.57
C GLY A 754 -13.13 3.87 8.78
N LYS A 755 -12.53 5.03 9.08
CA LYS A 755 -12.67 6.24 8.27
C LYS A 755 -11.52 6.33 7.29
N PHE A 756 -11.86 6.33 6.02
CA PHE A 756 -10.89 6.50 4.95
C PHE A 756 -10.73 7.98 4.63
N ILE A 757 -9.48 8.40 4.42
CA ILE A 757 -9.13 9.79 4.16
C ILE A 757 -8.42 9.86 2.81
N MET A 758 -8.97 10.67 1.89
CA MET A 758 -8.36 10.94 0.60
C MET A 758 -7.21 11.94 0.76
N GLY A 759 -6.05 11.59 0.22
CA GLY A 759 -4.91 12.47 0.03
C GLY A 759 -4.82 12.99 -1.41
N ASN A 760 -3.62 13.03 -1.98
CA ASN A 760 -3.41 13.48 -3.35
C ASN A 760 -3.61 12.31 -4.34
N ASP A 761 -4.63 12.39 -5.16
CA ASP A 761 -4.91 11.47 -6.27
C ASP A 761 -4.41 11.98 -7.62
N PHE A 762 -3.76 13.15 -7.61
CA PHE A 762 -3.18 13.82 -8.79
C PHE A 762 -4.19 14.17 -9.90
N SER A 763 -5.48 14.36 -9.56
CA SER A 763 -6.57 14.64 -10.52
C SER A 763 -7.05 16.11 -10.53
N ALA A 764 -6.44 17.01 -9.76
CA ALA A 764 -6.90 18.40 -9.58
C ALA A 764 -7.04 19.15 -10.90
N VAL A 765 -6.13 18.95 -11.86
CA VAL A 765 -6.15 19.61 -13.17
C VAL A 765 -7.43 19.33 -13.96
N LYS A 766 -7.98 18.13 -13.86
CA LYS A 766 -9.23 17.76 -14.56
C LYS A 766 -10.38 18.65 -14.11
N SER A 767 -10.55 18.87 -12.81
CA SER A 767 -11.62 19.66 -12.25
C SER A 767 -11.48 21.14 -12.56
N HIS A 768 -10.25 21.69 -12.61
CA HIS A 768 -9.98 23.06 -13.06
C HIS A 768 -10.26 23.24 -14.55
N THR A 769 -9.81 22.28 -15.39
CA THR A 769 -10.09 22.29 -16.81
C THR A 769 -11.60 22.26 -17.10
N GLU A 770 -12.37 21.41 -16.38
CA GLU A 770 -13.83 21.34 -16.49
C GLU A 770 -14.47 22.69 -16.11
N ALA A 771 -14.01 23.29 -15.02
CA ALA A 771 -14.53 24.56 -14.54
C ALA A 771 -14.25 25.71 -15.54
N ILE A 772 -13.05 25.79 -16.13
CA ILE A 772 -12.70 26.77 -17.15
C ILE A 772 -13.50 26.53 -18.45
N ALA A 773 -13.62 25.25 -18.87
CA ALA A 773 -14.38 24.86 -20.05
C ALA A 773 -15.86 25.24 -19.96
N SER A 774 -16.42 25.26 -18.75
CA SER A 774 -17.80 25.66 -18.50
C SER A 774 -18.12 27.10 -18.93
N ALA A 775 -17.11 27.97 -19.08
CA ALA A 775 -17.26 29.33 -19.60
C ALA A 775 -17.48 29.37 -21.12
N LYS A 776 -17.16 28.29 -21.85
CA LYS A 776 -17.30 28.18 -23.33
C LYS A 776 -16.64 29.32 -24.10
N LYS A 777 -15.49 29.78 -23.65
CA LYS A 777 -14.79 30.95 -24.25
C LYS A 777 -13.29 30.70 -24.49
N TYR A 778 -12.71 29.76 -23.79
CA TYR A 778 -11.26 29.59 -23.73
C TYR A 778 -10.83 28.16 -24.10
N ASN A 779 -9.69 28.05 -24.78
CA ASN A 779 -8.96 26.79 -24.86
C ASN A 779 -8.21 26.55 -23.54
N VAL A 780 -7.96 25.30 -23.20
CA VAL A 780 -7.20 24.92 -22.00
C VAL A 780 -6.14 23.89 -22.38
N VAL A 781 -4.93 24.09 -21.88
CA VAL A 781 -3.86 23.08 -21.82
C VAL A 781 -3.28 23.07 -20.42
N SER A 782 -2.53 22.05 -20.07
CA SER A 782 -1.99 21.91 -18.72
C SER A 782 -0.57 21.35 -18.71
N CYS A 783 0.14 21.59 -17.61
CA CYS A 783 1.45 21.01 -17.36
C CYS A 783 1.68 20.75 -15.86
N SER A 784 2.64 19.89 -15.57
CA SER A 784 3.20 19.74 -14.22
C SER A 784 3.99 20.98 -13.83
N MET A 785 4.15 21.23 -12.52
CA MET A 785 5.03 22.30 -12.03
C MET A 785 6.47 22.08 -12.48
N GLN A 786 6.94 20.84 -12.47
CA GLN A 786 8.27 20.51 -12.95
C GLN A 786 8.47 20.93 -14.41
N ALA A 787 7.50 20.69 -15.29
CA ALA A 787 7.55 21.13 -16.68
C ALA A 787 7.46 22.66 -16.81
N PHE A 788 6.63 23.31 -15.99
CA PHE A 788 6.51 24.76 -15.93
C PHE A 788 7.85 25.43 -15.63
N GLU A 789 8.60 24.90 -14.68
CA GLU A 789 9.88 25.47 -14.25
C GLU A 789 11.07 25.13 -15.18
N THR A 790 11.05 23.97 -15.86
CA THR A 790 12.25 23.47 -16.55
C THR A 790 12.13 23.39 -18.08
N SER A 791 10.90 23.40 -18.62
CA SER A 791 10.68 23.14 -20.06
C SER A 791 10.68 24.37 -20.95
N ASN A 792 11.05 25.56 -20.45
CA ASN A 792 11.06 26.82 -21.20
C ASN A 792 9.76 27.07 -21.99
N ILE A 793 8.61 26.92 -21.30
CA ILE A 793 7.28 27.16 -21.90
C ILE A 793 7.17 28.63 -22.31
N ASP A 794 6.75 28.87 -23.55
CA ASP A 794 6.48 30.23 -24.04
C ASP A 794 5.15 30.74 -23.46
N LEU A 795 5.25 31.46 -22.34
CA LEU A 795 4.10 31.95 -21.59
C LEU A 795 3.31 33.01 -22.34
N SER A 796 3.89 33.67 -23.34
CA SER A 796 3.19 34.71 -24.16
C SER A 796 1.99 34.17 -24.93
N LYS A 797 1.89 32.85 -25.08
CA LYS A 797 0.76 32.18 -25.76
C LYS A 797 -0.50 32.12 -24.88
N TYR A 798 -0.39 32.37 -23.59
CA TYR A 798 -1.48 32.19 -22.62
C TYR A 798 -1.98 33.55 -22.14
N GLN A 799 -3.28 33.72 -22.08
CA GLN A 799 -3.93 34.92 -21.57
C GLN A 799 -4.06 34.89 -20.04
N ALA A 800 -4.08 33.70 -19.46
CA ALA A 800 -4.05 33.50 -18.02
C ALA A 800 -3.33 32.19 -17.70
N ILE A 801 -2.73 32.14 -16.50
CA ILE A 801 -2.20 30.94 -15.89
C ILE A 801 -3.00 30.66 -14.61
N ASP A 802 -3.50 29.43 -14.49
CA ASP A 802 -4.18 28.89 -13.31
C ASP A 802 -3.25 27.95 -12.58
N LEU A 803 -2.76 28.38 -11.40
CA LEU A 803 -1.79 27.67 -10.56
C LEU A 803 -2.51 26.97 -9.41
N ILE A 804 -2.45 25.65 -9.41
CA ILE A 804 -3.06 24.79 -8.39
C ILE A 804 -2.01 24.40 -7.37
N TYR A 805 -2.16 24.85 -6.12
CA TYR A 805 -1.28 24.45 -5.03
C TYR A 805 -1.96 23.54 -4.01
N GLY A 806 -3.28 23.36 -4.04
CA GLY A 806 -3.98 22.42 -3.18
C GLY A 806 -3.55 22.50 -1.71
N LEU A 807 -2.98 21.41 -1.20
CA LEU A 807 -2.39 21.32 0.14
C LEU A 807 -0.85 21.41 0.12
N GLN A 808 -0.26 22.00 -0.92
CA GLN A 808 1.19 22.14 -1.04
C GLN A 808 1.73 23.04 0.08
N LYS A 809 2.73 22.55 0.83
CA LYS A 809 3.46 23.34 1.82
C LYS A 809 4.79 22.67 2.18
N TYR A 810 5.69 23.42 2.77
CA TYR A 810 6.91 22.87 3.36
C TYR A 810 6.60 22.02 4.59
N ASN A 811 7.28 20.88 4.70
CA ASN A 811 7.28 20.04 5.90
C ASN A 811 8.73 19.60 6.17
N LYS A 812 9.30 20.06 7.30
CA LYS A 812 10.70 19.76 7.66
C LYS A 812 11.01 18.26 7.84
N TYR A 813 9.96 17.45 8.09
CA TYR A 813 10.07 16.01 8.27
C TYR A 813 9.78 15.22 6.99
N ALA A 814 9.32 15.88 5.92
CA ALA A 814 9.10 15.20 4.65
C ALA A 814 10.43 14.85 3.97
N LEU A 815 10.48 13.69 3.34
CA LEU A 815 11.66 13.21 2.63
C LEU A 815 11.90 13.91 1.28
N LYS A 816 10.93 14.69 0.83
CA LYS A 816 11.04 15.60 -0.31
C LYS A 816 10.78 17.02 0.11
N ASN A 817 11.47 17.95 -0.53
CA ASN A 817 11.24 19.37 -0.31
C ASN A 817 10.06 19.85 -1.17
N TYR A 818 8.94 20.16 -0.52
CA TYR A 818 7.75 20.71 -1.13
C TYR A 818 7.70 22.22 -0.89
N GLN A 819 7.44 22.99 -1.94
CA GLN A 819 7.40 24.44 -1.87
C GLN A 819 6.14 25.00 -2.54
N VAL A 820 5.60 26.06 -2.00
CA VAL A 820 4.65 26.93 -2.68
C VAL A 820 5.46 28.04 -3.35
N LEU A 821 5.29 28.21 -4.66
CA LEU A 821 5.96 29.28 -5.43
C LEU A 821 7.47 29.33 -5.21
N SER A 822 8.19 28.39 -5.80
CA SER A 822 9.65 28.38 -5.82
C SER A 822 10.21 29.71 -6.38
N LYS A 823 11.47 30.00 -6.14
CA LYS A 823 12.13 31.18 -6.73
C LYS A 823 11.98 31.22 -8.25
N THR A 824 12.17 30.07 -8.92
CA THR A 824 12.01 29.94 -10.37
C THR A 824 10.59 30.31 -10.82
N SER A 825 9.59 29.75 -10.15
CA SER A 825 8.19 30.10 -10.43
C SER A 825 7.92 31.58 -10.23
N GLN A 826 8.40 32.19 -9.13
CA GLN A 826 8.23 33.63 -8.88
C GLN A 826 8.84 34.49 -9.98
N ASP A 827 10.05 34.17 -10.44
CA ASP A 827 10.74 34.93 -11.48
C ASP A 827 10.01 34.80 -12.85
N LEU A 828 9.54 33.59 -13.20
CA LEU A 828 8.72 33.38 -14.39
C LEU A 828 7.41 34.17 -14.35
N LEU A 829 6.72 34.17 -13.21
CA LEU A 829 5.44 34.86 -13.04
C LEU A 829 5.59 36.38 -12.99
N ARG A 830 6.68 36.92 -12.37
CA ARG A 830 6.99 38.34 -12.42
C ARG A 830 7.19 38.83 -13.87
N LYS A 831 7.90 38.05 -14.68
CA LYS A 831 8.06 38.37 -16.10
C LYS A 831 6.71 38.31 -16.82
N TYR A 832 5.96 37.23 -16.62
CA TYR A 832 4.67 37.02 -17.27
C TYR A 832 3.65 38.13 -16.97
N THR A 833 3.58 38.59 -15.70
CA THR A 833 2.68 39.70 -15.33
C THR A 833 3.13 41.04 -15.90
N LYS A 834 4.45 41.30 -16.02
CA LYS A 834 4.96 42.48 -16.75
C LYS A 834 4.60 42.49 -18.23
N ASP A 835 4.46 41.30 -18.81
CA ASP A 835 4.05 41.09 -20.22
C ASP A 835 2.51 40.98 -20.34
N HIS A 836 1.75 41.55 -19.38
CA HIS A 836 0.28 41.60 -19.34
C HIS A 836 -0.44 40.26 -19.17
N GLY A 837 0.23 39.24 -18.63
CA GLY A 837 -0.37 37.93 -18.38
C GLY A 837 -1.16 37.91 -17.05
N ASN A 838 -2.34 37.30 -17.03
CA ASN A 838 -3.22 37.23 -15.87
C ASN A 838 -2.98 35.97 -15.03
N LEU A 839 -3.25 36.03 -13.71
CA LEU A 839 -3.01 34.91 -12.78
C LEU A 839 -4.27 34.51 -12.02
N ILE A 840 -4.45 33.20 -11.87
CA ILE A 840 -5.28 32.58 -10.85
C ILE A 840 -4.35 31.72 -9.99
N VAL A 841 -4.40 31.87 -8.66
CA VAL A 841 -3.58 31.09 -7.73
C VAL A 841 -4.47 30.59 -6.62
N SER A 842 -4.52 29.29 -6.38
CA SER A 842 -5.35 28.67 -5.34
C SER A 842 -4.59 27.63 -4.52
N GLY A 843 -4.87 27.60 -3.21
CA GLY A 843 -4.28 26.63 -2.28
C GLY A 843 -4.44 27.02 -0.82
N SER A 844 -4.33 26.07 0.07
CA SER A 844 -4.49 26.24 1.51
C SER A 844 -3.39 27.04 2.19
N TYR A 845 -2.20 27.13 1.57
CA TYR A 845 -0.99 27.65 2.21
C TYR A 845 -0.26 28.69 1.35
N ILE A 846 -0.99 29.44 0.52
CA ILE A 846 -0.40 30.46 -0.38
C ILE A 846 0.25 31.59 0.43
N GLY A 847 -0.44 32.10 1.46
CA GLY A 847 0.06 33.20 2.29
C GLY A 847 0.97 32.72 3.41
N SER A 848 0.58 31.64 4.09
CA SER A 848 1.33 31.11 5.24
C SER A 848 2.73 30.60 4.88
N GLU A 849 2.95 30.12 3.67
CA GLU A 849 4.27 29.69 3.18
C GLU A 849 5.14 30.84 2.62
N MET A 850 4.57 32.08 2.57
CA MET A 850 5.25 33.24 1.98
C MET A 850 5.57 34.32 3.04
N GLN A 851 6.08 33.91 4.21
CA GLN A 851 6.36 34.81 5.33
C GLN A 851 7.80 35.33 5.38
N ASP A 852 8.75 34.70 4.67
CA ASP A 852 10.09 35.29 4.53
C ASP A 852 10.05 36.58 3.69
N SER A 853 11.01 37.49 3.89
CA SER A 853 10.99 38.85 3.30
C SER A 853 10.90 38.84 1.78
N GLU A 854 11.54 37.88 1.10
CA GLU A 854 11.59 37.80 -0.36
C GLU A 854 10.26 37.26 -0.92
N LYS A 855 9.72 36.19 -0.32
CA LYS A 855 8.43 35.62 -0.70
C LYS A 855 7.27 36.56 -0.35
N ASN A 856 7.33 37.22 0.80
CA ASN A 856 6.31 38.17 1.20
C ASN A 856 6.21 39.37 0.21
N THR A 857 7.33 39.82 -0.34
CA THR A 857 7.36 40.80 -1.42
C THR A 857 6.62 40.30 -2.66
N PHE A 858 6.77 39.02 -3.05
CA PHE A 858 6.02 38.45 -4.16
C PHE A 858 4.52 38.38 -3.85
N LEU A 859 4.15 37.96 -2.65
CA LEU A 859 2.75 37.90 -2.20
C LEU A 859 2.09 39.27 -2.31
N ASN A 860 2.78 40.32 -1.82
CA ASN A 860 2.25 41.68 -1.81
C ASN A 860 2.22 42.36 -3.18
N ASP A 861 3.32 42.22 -3.95
CA ASP A 861 3.51 43.00 -5.18
C ASP A 861 2.88 42.30 -6.40
N VAL A 862 2.85 40.98 -6.43
CA VAL A 862 2.34 40.22 -7.58
C VAL A 862 0.97 39.61 -7.29
N LEU A 863 0.83 38.90 -6.18
CA LEU A 863 -0.43 38.27 -5.81
C LEU A 863 -1.41 39.25 -5.13
N LYS A 864 -0.95 40.43 -4.77
CA LYS A 864 -1.75 41.56 -4.19
C LYS A 864 -2.44 41.18 -2.90
N ALA A 865 -1.88 40.27 -2.14
CA ALA A 865 -2.42 39.72 -0.91
C ALA A 865 -1.47 39.91 0.28
N ILE A 866 -2.03 40.04 1.47
CA ILE A 866 -1.33 40.07 2.76
C ILE A 866 -1.88 38.91 3.60
N TYR A 867 -1.00 38.03 4.07
CA TYR A 867 -1.38 36.95 4.94
C TYR A 867 -1.75 37.44 6.34
N GLN A 868 -2.90 37.01 6.84
CA GLN A 868 -3.35 37.26 8.21
C GLN A 868 -3.10 36.00 9.04
N GLN A 869 -2.12 36.09 9.94
CA GLN A 869 -1.79 34.99 10.84
C GLN A 869 -2.95 34.77 11.83
N ASN A 870 -3.66 33.67 11.69
CA ASN A 870 -4.75 33.27 12.55
C ASN A 870 -5.04 31.76 12.50
N ASP A 871 -5.59 31.25 13.60
CA ASP A 871 -6.12 29.88 13.65
C ASP A 871 -7.34 29.75 12.72
N SER A 872 -7.22 28.89 11.73
CA SER A 872 -8.30 28.61 10.78
C SER A 872 -9.29 27.53 11.28
N SER A 873 -9.10 26.99 12.48
CA SER A 873 -9.95 25.92 13.04
C SER A 873 -11.40 26.34 13.23
N GLN A 874 -11.63 27.64 13.44
CA GLN A 874 -12.97 28.21 13.62
C GLN A 874 -13.69 28.55 12.30
N ILE A 875 -13.00 28.44 11.16
CA ILE A 875 -13.61 28.68 9.84
C ILE A 875 -14.48 27.49 9.46
N GLY A 876 -15.77 27.74 9.21
CA GLY A 876 -16.71 26.74 8.73
C GLY A 876 -16.48 26.35 7.27
N GLU A 877 -17.35 25.52 6.73
CA GLU A 877 -17.29 25.03 5.35
C GLU A 877 -17.77 26.05 4.32
N GLN A 878 -18.60 27.02 4.74
CA GLN A 878 -19.30 27.95 3.87
C GLN A 878 -18.42 29.15 3.50
N ILE A 879 -18.46 29.52 2.22
CA ILE A 879 -17.76 30.67 1.66
C ILE A 879 -18.76 31.48 0.81
N ASN A 880 -18.66 32.80 0.89
CA ASN A 880 -19.46 33.72 0.10
C ASN A 880 -18.57 34.53 -0.85
N GLY A 881 -18.90 34.63 -2.11
CA GLY A 881 -18.13 35.40 -3.08
C GLY A 881 -18.65 35.34 -4.50
N LEU A 882 -18.35 36.35 -5.29
CA LEU A 882 -18.76 36.45 -6.72
C LEU A 882 -20.28 36.26 -6.92
N GLY A 883 -21.09 36.69 -5.94
CA GLY A 883 -22.55 36.58 -6.00
C GLY A 883 -23.13 35.20 -5.67
N THR A 884 -22.32 34.29 -5.15
CA THR A 884 -22.72 32.91 -4.84
C THR A 884 -22.25 32.51 -3.44
N THR A 885 -22.98 31.59 -2.80
CA THR A 885 -22.58 30.89 -1.57
C THR A 885 -22.32 29.44 -1.88
N PHE A 886 -21.20 28.89 -1.42
CA PHE A 886 -20.79 27.52 -1.68
C PHE A 886 -20.06 26.93 -0.48
N CYS A 887 -19.87 25.62 -0.48
CA CYS A 887 -19.16 24.89 0.57
C CYS A 887 -17.93 24.15 0.04
N ILE A 888 -16.89 24.07 0.89
CA ILE A 888 -15.67 23.31 0.64
C ILE A 888 -15.54 22.13 1.61
N TYR A 889 -14.77 21.10 1.22
CA TYR A 889 -14.40 20.01 2.13
C TYR A 889 -13.39 20.52 3.16
N ARG A 890 -13.81 20.58 4.44
CA ARG A 890 -12.98 20.99 5.59
C ARG A 890 -12.55 19.81 6.46
N GLN A 891 -13.20 18.65 6.31
CA GLN A 891 -12.91 17.46 7.10
C GLN A 891 -12.52 16.31 6.18
N GLY A 892 -11.56 15.49 6.64
CA GLY A 892 -11.12 14.30 5.92
C GLY A 892 -12.29 13.39 5.54
N ASN A 893 -12.31 12.94 4.30
CA ASN A 893 -13.35 12.09 3.74
C ASN A 893 -12.75 11.19 2.64
N SER A 894 -13.51 10.21 2.20
CA SER A 894 -13.05 9.21 1.21
C SER A 894 -13.20 9.64 -0.26
N ARG A 895 -13.75 10.83 -0.55
CA ARG A 895 -14.04 11.25 -1.92
C ARG A 895 -13.02 12.23 -2.49
N HIS A 896 -12.65 13.19 -1.67
CA HIS A 896 -11.75 14.28 -2.05
C HIS A 896 -10.88 14.66 -0.86
N TYR A 897 -9.66 15.09 -1.08
CA TYR A 897 -8.88 15.66 0.01
C TYR A 897 -9.56 16.92 0.59
N ALA A 898 -9.26 17.22 1.82
CA ALA A 898 -9.91 18.31 2.54
C ALA A 898 -8.93 19.44 2.89
N ALA A 899 -9.36 20.67 2.68
CA ALA A 899 -8.67 21.87 3.15
C ALA A 899 -8.87 22.03 4.66
N THR A 900 -8.26 21.17 5.48
CA THR A 900 -8.34 21.23 6.96
C THR A 900 -7.82 22.56 7.51
N SER A 901 -6.86 23.16 6.81
CA SER A 901 -6.37 24.51 7.04
C SER A 901 -6.65 25.38 5.80
N VAL A 902 -6.85 26.67 5.98
CA VAL A 902 -7.03 27.64 4.90
C VAL A 902 -6.37 28.97 5.30
N ASP A 903 -5.88 29.72 4.31
CA ASP A 903 -5.28 31.02 4.53
C ASP A 903 -6.31 32.15 4.53
N ARG A 904 -6.15 33.11 5.44
CA ARG A 904 -6.85 34.40 5.41
C ARG A 904 -5.99 35.43 4.67
N LEU A 905 -6.50 35.97 3.57
CA LEU A 905 -5.76 36.85 2.67
C LEU A 905 -6.42 38.20 2.59
N SER A 906 -5.83 39.21 3.20
CA SER A 906 -6.31 40.61 3.07
C SER A 906 -5.79 41.25 1.79
N PRO A 907 -6.58 42.09 1.12
CA PRO A 907 -6.13 42.78 -0.09
C PRO A 907 -5.10 43.89 0.24
N THR A 908 -4.09 44.02 -0.63
CA THR A 908 -3.21 45.20 -0.64
C THR A 908 -3.95 46.42 -1.20
N MET A 909 -3.27 47.58 -1.23
CA MET A 909 -3.81 48.81 -1.83
C MET A 909 -4.19 48.53 -3.31
N ASN A 910 -5.37 48.94 -3.75
CA ASN A 910 -5.95 48.75 -5.07
C ASN A 910 -6.41 47.31 -5.40
N ALA A 911 -6.39 46.39 -4.44
CA ALA A 911 -7.03 45.08 -4.52
C ALA A 911 -8.32 45.06 -3.70
N ILE A 912 -9.18 44.06 -3.91
CA ILE A 912 -10.45 43.90 -3.22
C ILE A 912 -10.55 42.51 -2.54
N CYS A 913 -11.30 42.45 -1.45
CA CYS A 913 -11.79 41.20 -0.90
C CYS A 913 -12.85 40.63 -1.87
N ALA A 914 -12.54 39.58 -2.58
CA ALA A 914 -13.42 38.98 -3.59
C ALA A 914 -14.30 37.87 -3.05
N MET A 915 -13.86 37.18 -1.98
CA MET A 915 -14.61 36.14 -1.28
C MET A 915 -14.37 36.22 0.24
N GLN A 916 -15.33 35.75 1.02
CA GLN A 916 -15.28 35.78 2.50
C GLN A 916 -15.63 34.40 3.07
N TYR A 917 -14.86 33.96 4.07
CA TYR A 917 -15.22 32.83 4.92
C TYR A 917 -16.45 33.11 5.79
N SER A 918 -16.95 32.08 6.46
CA SER A 918 -18.13 32.14 7.34
C SER A 918 -17.96 33.12 8.52
N ASP A 919 -16.73 33.40 8.94
CA ASP A 919 -16.39 34.36 10.01
C ASP A 919 -16.21 35.79 9.51
N GLY A 920 -16.45 36.04 8.21
CA GLY A 920 -16.30 37.36 7.57
C GLY A 920 -14.87 37.72 7.15
N SER A 921 -13.87 36.90 7.49
CA SER A 921 -12.49 37.10 7.03
C SER A 921 -12.34 36.85 5.53
N SER A 922 -11.36 37.51 4.91
CA SER A 922 -11.15 37.40 3.46
C SER A 922 -10.57 36.04 3.06
N ALA A 923 -11.25 35.35 2.16
CA ALA A 923 -10.89 34.04 1.59
C ALA A 923 -10.19 34.16 0.23
N ALA A 924 -10.41 35.28 -0.48
CA ALA A 924 -9.76 35.53 -1.77
C ALA A 924 -9.62 37.00 -2.04
N VAL A 925 -8.57 37.37 -2.77
CA VAL A 925 -8.21 38.71 -3.18
C VAL A 925 -8.27 38.81 -4.70
N GLY A 926 -8.98 39.82 -5.20
CA GLY A 926 -9.03 40.19 -6.62
C GLY A 926 -8.29 41.47 -6.88
N TYR A 927 -7.49 41.49 -7.96
CA TYR A 927 -6.79 42.67 -8.44
C TYR A 927 -7.02 42.89 -9.92
N GLN A 928 -7.36 44.15 -10.31
CA GLN A 928 -7.46 44.60 -11.69
C GLN A 928 -6.59 45.83 -11.86
N GLY A 929 -5.37 45.63 -12.37
CA GLY A 929 -4.44 46.73 -12.68
C GLY A 929 -4.47 47.09 -14.16
N SER A 930 -3.66 48.09 -14.53
CA SER A 930 -3.46 48.49 -15.93
C SER A 930 -2.55 47.54 -16.70
N ASP A 931 -1.75 46.77 -15.95
CA ASP A 931 -0.71 45.89 -16.46
C ASP A 931 -1.14 44.40 -16.48
N TYR A 932 -1.77 43.92 -15.39
CA TYR A 932 -2.29 42.53 -15.32
C TYR A 932 -3.46 42.49 -14.33
N HIS A 933 -4.17 41.32 -14.38
CA HIS A 933 -5.18 41.02 -13.39
C HIS A 933 -4.77 39.74 -12.62
N CYS A 934 -5.11 39.69 -11.33
CA CYS A 934 -4.79 38.54 -10.48
C CYS A 934 -5.96 38.16 -9.58
N PHE A 935 -6.14 36.85 -9.36
CA PHE A 935 -7.12 36.34 -8.40
C PHE A 935 -6.42 35.32 -7.50
N THR A 936 -6.20 35.67 -6.23
CA THR A 936 -5.47 34.86 -5.24
C THR A 936 -6.43 34.29 -4.20
N ILE A 937 -6.44 32.97 -4.01
CA ILE A 937 -7.44 32.24 -3.25
C ILE A 937 -6.74 31.46 -2.14
N GLY A 938 -7.15 31.67 -0.88
CA GLY A 938 -6.58 31.04 0.32
C GLY A 938 -7.10 29.63 0.62
N PHE A 939 -7.76 28.98 -0.34
CA PHE A 939 -8.23 27.60 -0.28
C PHE A 939 -8.15 26.93 -1.66
N PRO A 940 -8.09 25.59 -1.75
CA PRO A 940 -8.11 24.87 -3.03
C PRO A 940 -9.48 24.95 -3.70
N LEU A 941 -9.56 25.44 -4.93
CA LEU A 941 -10.83 25.51 -5.69
C LEU A 941 -11.45 24.14 -5.94
N GLU A 942 -10.63 23.14 -6.13
CA GLU A 942 -11.05 21.76 -6.33
C GLU A 942 -11.72 21.14 -5.10
N CYS A 943 -11.52 21.73 -3.89
CA CYS A 943 -12.24 21.35 -2.68
C CYS A 943 -13.68 21.85 -2.61
N ILE A 944 -14.16 22.64 -3.57
CA ILE A 944 -15.58 23.03 -3.66
C ILE A 944 -16.41 21.77 -3.88
N LYS A 945 -17.37 21.50 -2.97
CA LYS A 945 -18.13 20.24 -2.91
C LYS A 945 -18.97 19.97 -4.16
N SER A 946 -19.50 21.02 -4.79
CA SER A 946 -20.39 20.93 -5.94
C SER A 946 -19.66 21.35 -7.24
N ASN A 947 -19.64 20.45 -8.24
CA ASN A 947 -19.11 20.77 -9.58
C ASN A 947 -19.82 21.99 -10.19
N LYS A 948 -21.13 22.10 -9.98
CA LYS A 948 -21.92 23.26 -10.47
C LYS A 948 -21.42 24.55 -9.85
N GLU A 949 -21.26 24.60 -8.54
CA GLU A 949 -20.78 25.78 -7.81
C GLU A 949 -19.32 26.10 -8.21
N ARG A 950 -18.46 25.12 -8.31
CA ARG A 950 -17.07 25.30 -8.78
C ARG A 950 -17.04 25.92 -10.19
N ASN A 951 -17.89 25.44 -11.09
CA ASN A 951 -18.00 25.99 -12.45
C ASN A 951 -18.53 27.44 -12.43
N GLU A 952 -19.48 27.79 -11.56
CA GLU A 952 -20.01 29.14 -11.39
C GLU A 952 -18.94 30.09 -10.87
N ILE A 953 -18.20 29.66 -9.83
CA ILE A 953 -17.10 30.44 -9.26
C ILE A 953 -16.00 30.69 -10.28
N MET A 954 -15.56 29.65 -10.99
CA MET A 954 -14.53 29.82 -12.04
C MET A 954 -14.98 30.76 -13.15
N ARG A 955 -16.25 30.71 -13.60
CA ARG A 955 -16.78 31.68 -14.54
C ARG A 955 -16.72 33.10 -14.01
N GLY A 956 -17.06 33.32 -12.73
CA GLY A 956 -16.96 34.62 -12.07
C GLY A 956 -15.50 35.13 -12.02
N ILE A 957 -14.54 34.24 -11.66
CA ILE A 957 -13.10 34.54 -11.66
C ILE A 957 -12.65 34.97 -13.06
N LEU A 958 -12.98 34.16 -14.08
CA LEU A 958 -12.61 34.44 -15.47
C LEU A 958 -13.23 35.74 -15.99
N GLN A 959 -14.48 36.03 -15.64
CA GLN A 959 -15.11 37.33 -15.95
C GLN A 959 -14.39 38.50 -15.31
N TYR A 960 -13.84 38.30 -14.11
CA TYR A 960 -13.09 39.30 -13.38
C TYR A 960 -11.71 39.57 -14.00
N ILE A 961 -10.91 38.52 -14.27
CA ILE A 961 -9.52 38.67 -14.72
C ILE A 961 -9.37 38.87 -16.24
N MET A 962 -10.37 38.58 -17.03
CA MET A 962 -10.30 38.64 -18.51
C MET A 962 -10.98 39.89 -19.11
N LYS A 963 -11.26 40.89 -18.29
CA LYS A 963 -11.85 42.17 -18.69
C LYS A 963 -10.93 43.03 -19.54
#